data_b34b6f1ecad7546bd757eeaf3859c62b
#
_entry.id   b34b6f1ecad7546bd757eeaf3859c62b
#
_cell.length_a   1.000
_cell.length_b   1.000
_cell.length_c   1.000
_cell.angle_alpha   90.00
_cell.angle_beta   90.00
_cell.angle_gamma   90.00
#
_symmetry.space_group_name_H-M   'P 1'
#
loop_
_entity.id
_entity.type
_entity.pdbx_description
1 polymer ?
#
loop_
_entity_poly.entity_id
_entity_poly.type
_entity_poly.pdbx_seq_one_letter_code
_entity_poly.pdbx_strand_id
1 'polypeptide(L)'
;GLSPQCTCAAEGNVVRFHCPDEYAMLLEVSEPGASLYMSYYASSELQWLPRFNISSLVKIEFDAYIFWPEKFVSELLETLGVQTVKTIIFRDRTLETVVTRDVLNSGDGYMETSQPENITTWHFGSVPGLKKFKFYSHLPELQESIFHGFDTLRDLHLSVNVTTLPGNMLSTVNGTLKTLTIESPGIVSFGNPLLRELQQLRNLSLALIRPSNERDKQLQSHFFGSMTNLEEVRLASATSSVNRTMFKGTNKLQLIKMNGNDDLMELPGEIFLDQVNLKTLDLSCNAIVTLHEDVFKGLGNLTLLDLSKNRLTNLSXXXXXXXXXXXXXXXXXXXXXXXXXXXXXXXXXXXXXXXXXXXXXXXXXXXXXXXXXXXNDEACQYKSAEWQCDPRCICWVQRSIGSLIVDCRGTSLGELPDLPRTTLLSTVLKVGNNSLTSLPAVSEHSGYANVSGLFLSDNNLTTLGSGDQLPENLTHLDVRGNQIQSLSEEFILFLQEPNNTMTLSLSGNPISCGCESLSLLFFVRTNPQRVRDIADIVCTKQKKAFQQMEAFELCPSYVLLISCVVGGLVIVICLLTVFYLMFQQELKIWMYNNNLCLWWVSEEELDKDKTYDAFISYSHKDEELISKLLPKLESGPHPFRLCLHDRDWLVGDCIPEQIVRTVDDSKRVIIVLSQHFIDSVWARMEFRIAYQATLQ
;
A
#
# COMPACT_ATOMS: atom_id res chain seq x y z
N GLY A 1 -2.50 -32.47 39.33
CA GLY A 1 -3.02 -33.31 38.26
C GLY A 1 -3.26 -32.46 37.03
N LEU A 2 -2.91 -32.99 35.85
CA LEU A 2 -3.18 -32.35 34.59
C LEU A 2 -4.70 -32.18 34.39
N SER A 3 -5.10 -31.12 33.74
CA SER A 3 -6.47 -31.00 33.23
C SER A 3 -6.81 -32.27 32.44
N PRO A 4 -8.01 -32.81 32.56
CA PRO A 4 -8.38 -34.06 31.86
C PRO A 4 -8.32 -33.98 30.34
N GLN A 5 -8.14 -32.78 29.79
CA GLN A 5 -8.07 -32.58 28.35
C GLN A 5 -6.63 -32.53 27.82
N CYS A 6 -5.62 -32.41 28.68
CA CYS A 6 -4.21 -32.34 28.26
C CYS A 6 -3.58 -33.72 28.14
N THR A 7 -2.77 -33.92 27.12
CA THR A 7 -1.99 -35.15 26.94
C THR A 7 -0.51 -34.89 27.17
N CYS A 8 0.20 -35.91 27.66
CA CYS A 8 1.64 -35.84 27.89
C CYS A 8 2.31 -37.04 27.19
N ALA A 9 3.26 -36.77 26.30
CA ALA A 9 4.04 -37.78 25.61
C ALA A 9 5.53 -37.49 25.81
N ALA A 10 6.30 -38.51 26.04
CA ALA A 10 7.75 -38.40 26.21
C ALA A 10 8.47 -39.19 25.10
N GLU A 11 9.36 -38.54 24.38
CA GLU A 11 10.19 -39.12 23.33
C GLU A 11 11.66 -38.74 23.60
N GLY A 12 12.42 -39.70 24.07
CA GLY A 12 13.82 -39.44 24.47
C GLY A 12 13.90 -38.41 25.59
N ASN A 13 14.59 -37.31 25.31
CA ASN A 13 14.75 -36.21 26.28
C ASN A 13 13.70 -35.11 26.11
N VAL A 14 12.71 -35.29 25.21
CA VAL A 14 11.69 -34.30 24.96
C VAL A 14 10.37 -34.73 25.54
N VAL A 15 9.77 -33.89 26.37
CA VAL A 15 8.45 -34.10 26.94
C VAL A 15 7.50 -33.10 26.33
N ARG A 16 6.50 -33.60 25.63
CA ARG A 16 5.48 -32.78 24.96
C ARG A 16 4.18 -32.77 25.75
N PHE A 17 3.75 -31.61 26.15
CA PHE A 17 2.42 -31.38 26.71
C PHE A 17 1.57 -30.73 25.64
N HIS A 18 0.46 -31.37 25.32
CA HIS A 18 -0.49 -30.83 24.35
C HIS A 18 -1.86 -30.71 25.01
N CYS A 19 -2.36 -29.51 25.07
CA CYS A 19 -3.70 -29.21 25.56
C CYS A 19 -4.50 -28.72 24.37
N PRO A 20 -5.53 -29.48 23.91
CA PRO A 20 -6.32 -28.98 22.77
C PRO A 20 -6.96 -27.66 23.13
N ASP A 21 -7.02 -26.79 22.19
CA ASP A 21 -7.72 -25.50 22.20
C ASP A 21 -7.02 -24.31 22.86
N GLU A 22 -5.96 -24.49 23.68
CA GLU A 22 -5.40 -23.34 24.42
C GLU A 22 -3.87 -23.18 24.38
N TYR A 23 -3.09 -24.26 24.50
CA TYR A 23 -1.62 -24.15 24.55
C TYR A 23 -0.92 -25.28 23.82
N ALA A 24 0.22 -24.95 23.25
CA ALA A 24 1.24 -25.93 22.92
C ALA A 24 2.45 -25.69 23.84
N MET A 25 2.85 -26.70 24.60
CA MET A 25 3.99 -26.61 25.48
C MET A 25 4.95 -27.76 25.17
N LEU A 26 6.21 -27.42 24.97
CA LEU A 26 7.27 -28.40 24.72
C LEU A 26 8.40 -28.18 25.73
N LEU A 27 8.59 -29.14 26.62
CA LEU A 27 9.69 -29.13 27.58
C LEU A 27 10.76 -30.11 27.09
N GLU A 28 11.94 -29.59 26.84
CA GLU A 28 13.10 -30.39 26.47
C GLU A 28 14.12 -30.39 27.61
N VAL A 29 14.46 -31.56 28.08
CA VAL A 29 15.48 -31.72 29.11
C VAL A 29 16.71 -32.38 28.46
N SER A 30 17.81 -31.63 28.43
CA SER A 30 19.07 -32.08 27.83
C SER A 30 20.24 -31.43 28.56
N GLU A 31 21.42 -32.01 28.49
CA GLU A 31 22.60 -31.32 29.01
C GLU A 31 22.92 -30.13 28.10
N PRO A 32 23.18 -28.91 28.61
CA PRO A 32 23.47 -28.58 30.03
C PRO A 32 22.25 -28.11 30.85
N GLY A 33 21.01 -28.37 30.44
CA GLY A 33 19.86 -28.04 31.24
C GLY A 33 18.54 -28.08 30.45
N ALA A 34 17.46 -27.68 31.11
CA ALA A 34 16.10 -27.72 30.52
C ALA A 34 15.76 -26.48 29.75
N SER A 35 15.03 -26.64 28.64
CA SER A 35 14.49 -25.57 27.82
C SER A 35 12.98 -25.77 27.65
N LEU A 36 12.22 -24.66 27.70
CA LEU A 36 10.77 -24.67 27.56
C LEU A 36 10.37 -23.83 26.38
N TYR A 37 9.55 -24.38 25.51
CA TYR A 37 8.85 -23.63 24.45
C TYR A 37 7.36 -23.59 24.79
N MET A 38 6.72 -22.45 24.62
CA MET A 38 5.32 -22.28 24.93
C MET A 38 4.65 -21.38 23.88
N SER A 39 3.58 -21.88 23.29
CA SER A 39 2.71 -21.12 22.38
C SER A 39 1.38 -20.90 23.10
N TYR A 40 0.86 -19.67 23.08
CA TYR A 40 -0.26 -19.27 23.93
C TYR A 40 -1.33 -18.52 23.13
N TYR A 41 -2.52 -19.09 23.11
CA TYR A 41 -3.63 -18.61 22.28
C TYR A 41 -4.84 -18.09 23.06
N ALA A 42 -4.92 -18.30 24.39
CA ALA A 42 -6.11 -18.00 25.16
C ALA A 42 -5.80 -17.26 26.47
N SER A 43 -6.78 -16.54 27.00
CA SER A 43 -6.67 -15.74 28.22
C SER A 43 -7.02 -16.54 29.49
N SER A 44 -6.83 -17.85 29.50
CA SER A 44 -7.24 -18.69 30.59
C SER A 44 -6.26 -18.64 31.77
N GLU A 45 -6.76 -19.01 32.94
CA GLU A 45 -5.99 -19.02 34.20
C GLU A 45 -4.89 -20.05 34.20
N LEU A 46 -3.76 -19.70 34.78
CA LEU A 46 -2.56 -20.57 34.90
C LEU A 46 -2.71 -21.75 35.89
N GLN A 47 -3.83 -21.82 36.60
CA GLN A 47 -4.01 -22.73 37.78
C GLN A 47 -3.84 -24.21 37.44
N TRP A 48 -4.04 -24.63 36.22
CA TRP A 48 -3.99 -26.03 35.82
C TRP A 48 -2.70 -26.43 35.09
N LEU A 49 -1.74 -25.52 34.98
CA LEU A 49 -0.42 -25.85 34.43
C LEU A 49 0.33 -26.77 35.40
N PRO A 50 1.11 -27.74 34.89
CA PRO A 50 1.86 -28.63 35.77
C PRO A 50 2.99 -27.89 36.50
N ARG A 51 3.23 -28.27 37.73
CA ARG A 51 4.40 -27.80 38.46
C ARG A 51 5.56 -28.73 38.16
N PHE A 52 6.62 -28.19 37.62
CA PHE A 52 7.83 -28.93 37.31
C PHE A 52 8.76 -28.97 38.52
N ASN A 53 9.49 -30.05 38.70
CA ASN A 53 10.54 -30.17 39.70
C ASN A 53 11.88 -29.73 39.08
N ILE A 54 11.89 -28.53 38.46
CA ILE A 54 13.04 -27.97 37.75
C ILE A 54 13.29 -26.57 38.31
N SER A 55 14.37 -26.43 39.10
CA SER A 55 14.67 -25.13 39.73
C SER A 55 15.23 -24.07 38.76
N SER A 56 15.85 -24.51 37.65
CA SER A 56 16.49 -23.59 36.72
C SER A 56 16.26 -24.01 35.27
N LEU A 57 15.84 -23.06 34.42
CA LEU A 57 15.73 -23.23 32.97
C LEU A 57 16.88 -22.48 32.28
N VAL A 58 17.48 -23.13 31.30
CA VAL A 58 18.48 -22.48 30.43
C VAL A 58 17.79 -21.48 29.48
N LYS A 59 16.63 -21.87 28.96
CA LYS A 59 15.94 -21.05 27.98
C LYS A 59 14.42 -21.24 28.05
N ILE A 60 13.67 -20.15 27.88
CA ILE A 60 12.24 -20.17 27.58
C ILE A 60 12.01 -19.42 26.28
N GLU A 61 11.21 -20.00 25.39
CA GLU A 61 10.73 -19.33 24.16
C GLU A 61 9.21 -19.21 24.23
N PHE A 62 8.71 -18.01 24.04
CA PHE A 62 7.29 -17.70 24.00
C PHE A 62 6.88 -17.23 22.61
N ASP A 63 5.82 -17.82 22.08
CA ASP A 63 5.06 -17.27 20.95
C ASP A 63 3.70 -16.83 21.51
N ALA A 64 3.51 -15.52 21.65
CA ALA A 64 2.32 -14.93 22.29
C ALA A 64 1.34 -14.46 21.21
N TYR A 65 0.19 -15.11 21.10
CA TYR A 65 -0.85 -14.84 20.12
C TYR A 65 -1.96 -13.94 20.68
N ILE A 66 -1.90 -13.59 21.97
CA ILE A 66 -2.81 -12.66 22.63
C ILE A 66 -2.00 -11.73 23.52
N PHE A 67 -2.60 -10.60 23.93
CA PHE A 67 -1.99 -9.70 24.90
C PHE A 67 -1.98 -10.36 26.28
N TRP A 68 -0.81 -10.38 26.89
CA TRP A 68 -0.60 -11.02 28.18
C TRP A 68 -0.91 -10.04 29.33
N PRO A 69 -1.45 -10.53 30.43
CA PRO A 69 -1.60 -9.72 31.63
C PRO A 69 -0.25 -9.23 32.17
N GLU A 70 -0.29 -8.15 32.91
CA GLU A 70 0.86 -7.64 33.64
C GLU A 70 1.47 -8.76 34.53
N LYS A 71 2.78 -8.87 34.52
CA LYS A 71 3.56 -9.87 35.32
C LYS A 71 3.32 -11.33 34.93
N PHE A 72 2.71 -11.57 33.77
CA PHE A 72 2.38 -12.94 33.34
C PHE A 72 3.57 -13.88 33.40
N VAL A 73 4.77 -13.45 32.98
CA VAL A 73 5.96 -14.31 32.94
C VAL A 73 6.38 -14.71 34.37
N SER A 74 6.37 -13.76 35.31
CA SER A 74 6.73 -14.09 36.72
C SER A 74 5.70 -15.04 37.36
N GLU A 75 4.41 -14.81 37.10
CA GLU A 75 3.35 -15.70 37.60
C GLU A 75 3.43 -17.10 37.00
N LEU A 76 3.73 -17.17 35.70
CA LEU A 76 3.95 -18.45 35.01
C LEU A 76 5.11 -19.22 35.63
N LEU A 77 6.26 -18.58 35.86
CA LEU A 77 7.43 -19.21 36.45
C LEU A 77 7.12 -19.74 37.88
N GLU A 78 6.40 -18.96 38.68
CA GLU A 78 5.95 -19.35 40.00
C GLU A 78 5.04 -20.58 39.93
N THR A 79 4.06 -20.57 39.02
CA THR A 79 3.14 -21.69 38.81
C THR A 79 3.89 -22.95 38.41
N LEU A 80 4.83 -22.84 37.50
CA LEU A 80 5.65 -23.96 37.03
C LEU A 80 6.68 -24.45 38.08
N GLY A 81 6.92 -23.66 39.14
CA GLY A 81 7.90 -23.98 40.16
C GLY A 81 9.35 -23.69 39.74
N VAL A 82 9.54 -22.85 38.72
CA VAL A 82 10.87 -22.49 38.19
C VAL A 82 11.41 -21.28 38.97
N GLN A 83 12.58 -21.39 39.55
CA GLN A 83 13.19 -20.32 40.36
C GLN A 83 14.04 -19.37 39.54
N THR A 84 14.74 -19.87 38.51
CA THR A 84 15.63 -19.03 37.68
C THR A 84 15.52 -19.41 36.23
N VAL A 85 15.67 -18.38 35.34
CA VAL A 85 15.75 -18.56 33.91
C VAL A 85 16.94 -17.74 33.39
N LYS A 86 17.79 -18.32 32.53
CA LYS A 86 18.96 -17.62 31.98
C LYS A 86 18.62 -16.81 30.72
N THR A 87 17.76 -17.36 29.86
CA THR A 87 17.44 -16.74 28.55
C THR A 87 15.95 -16.80 28.32
N ILE A 88 15.37 -15.66 27.94
CA ILE A 88 14.00 -15.60 27.44
C ILE A 88 14.02 -15.06 26.00
N ILE A 89 13.26 -15.71 25.12
CA ILE A 89 12.95 -15.26 23.77
C ILE A 89 11.43 -15.07 23.72
N PHE A 90 10.99 -13.86 23.51
CA PHE A 90 9.58 -13.51 23.45
C PHE A 90 9.25 -13.00 22.05
N ARG A 91 8.31 -13.67 21.37
CA ARG A 91 7.80 -13.28 20.06
C ARG A 91 6.32 -12.93 20.16
N ASP A 92 6.01 -11.69 19.88
CA ASP A 92 4.64 -11.19 19.84
C ASP A 92 4.03 -11.56 18.48
N ARG A 93 3.03 -12.47 18.52
CA ARG A 93 2.33 -12.96 17.34
C ARG A 93 0.87 -12.45 17.29
N THR A 94 0.53 -11.43 18.05
CA THR A 94 -0.86 -10.98 18.18
C THR A 94 -1.47 -10.54 16.84
N LEU A 95 -0.69 -9.96 15.93
CA LEU A 95 -1.18 -9.59 14.59
C LEU A 95 -1.54 -10.81 13.73
N GLU A 96 -0.89 -11.95 13.96
CA GLU A 96 -1.16 -13.16 13.15
C GLU A 96 -2.53 -13.76 13.44
N THR A 97 -3.07 -13.55 14.64
CA THR A 97 -4.37 -14.09 15.03
C THR A 97 -5.55 -13.33 14.39
N VAL A 98 -5.36 -12.07 14.03
CA VAL A 98 -6.40 -11.28 13.38
C VAL A 98 -6.71 -11.84 11.99
N VAL A 99 -5.67 -12.21 11.25
CA VAL A 99 -5.81 -12.73 9.88
C VAL A 99 -6.41 -14.15 9.87
N THR A 100 -6.05 -15.00 10.85
CA THR A 100 -6.54 -16.38 10.88
C THR A 100 -7.95 -16.52 11.45
N ARG A 101 -8.40 -15.61 12.32
CA ARG A 101 -9.74 -15.68 12.91
C ARG A 101 -10.86 -15.31 11.94
N ASP A 102 -10.62 -14.41 11.01
CA ASP A 102 -11.63 -14.02 10.01
C ASP A 102 -11.98 -15.17 9.05
N VAL A 103 -11.06 -16.10 8.85
CA VAL A 103 -11.24 -17.25 7.96
C VAL A 103 -11.97 -18.41 8.66
N LEU A 104 -11.81 -18.56 9.98
CA LEU A 104 -12.38 -19.68 10.72
C LEU A 104 -13.82 -19.46 11.21
N ASN A 105 -14.30 -18.22 11.17
CA ASN A 105 -15.62 -17.86 11.68
C ASN A 105 -16.63 -17.50 10.58
N SER A 106 -16.91 -18.43 9.68
CA SER A 106 -18.06 -18.31 8.77
C SER A 106 -19.37 -18.81 9.43
N GLY A 107 -19.47 -18.73 10.74
CA GLY A 107 -20.67 -19.11 11.49
C GLY A 107 -20.84 -18.29 12.75
N ASP A 108 -21.76 -17.38 12.66
CA ASP A 108 -22.47 -16.65 13.73
C ASP A 108 -21.79 -16.53 15.09
N GLY A 109 -21.05 -15.45 15.29
CA GLY A 109 -20.53 -15.06 16.59
C GLY A 109 -19.60 -13.88 16.48
N TYR A 110 -20.15 -12.67 16.50
CA TYR A 110 -19.36 -11.42 16.62
C TYR A 110 -18.56 -11.45 17.92
N MET A 111 -17.26 -11.72 17.85
CA MET A 111 -16.38 -11.28 18.91
C MET A 111 -15.81 -9.92 18.48
N GLU A 112 -16.31 -8.90 19.12
CA GLU A 112 -15.73 -7.56 19.05
C GLU A 112 -14.28 -7.65 19.46
N THR A 113 -13.34 -7.56 18.53
CA THR A 113 -11.94 -7.33 18.84
C THR A 113 -11.83 -5.88 19.30
N SER A 114 -12.07 -5.66 20.58
CA SER A 114 -11.69 -4.41 21.19
C SER A 114 -10.16 -4.33 21.09
N GLN A 115 -9.66 -3.49 20.22
CA GLN A 115 -8.27 -3.05 20.32
C GLN A 115 -8.07 -2.60 21.76
N PRO A 116 -7.04 -3.09 22.47
CA PRO A 116 -6.81 -2.61 23.82
C PRO A 116 -6.46 -1.12 23.77
N GLU A 117 -7.48 -0.31 23.99
CA GLU A 117 -7.28 1.12 24.24
C GLU A 117 -6.63 1.21 25.62
N ASN A 118 -5.35 1.50 25.66
CA ASN A 118 -4.53 1.70 26.86
C ASN A 118 -4.00 0.43 27.56
N ILE A 119 -2.93 -0.11 27.00
CA ILE A 119 -1.99 -0.88 27.83
C ILE A 119 -1.19 0.17 28.63
N THR A 120 -1.69 0.55 29.78
CA THR A 120 -1.08 1.62 30.58
C THR A 120 0.15 1.17 31.36
N THR A 121 0.26 -0.13 31.65
CA THR A 121 1.44 -0.67 32.36
C THR A 121 1.68 -2.13 31.96
N TRP A 122 2.61 -2.36 31.05
CA TRP A 122 2.96 -3.72 30.66
C TRP A 122 4.40 -4.02 31.05
N HIS A 123 4.59 -5.04 31.88
CA HIS A 123 5.92 -5.54 32.20
C HIS A 123 5.88 -7.04 32.53
N PHE A 124 7.01 -7.68 32.37
CA PHE A 124 7.09 -9.14 32.47
C PHE A 124 7.12 -9.65 33.92
N GLY A 125 7.27 -8.78 34.90
CA GLY A 125 7.45 -9.12 36.29
C GLY A 125 8.91 -9.48 36.61
N SER A 126 9.17 -9.89 37.85
CA SER A 126 10.51 -10.24 38.25
C SER A 126 10.91 -11.61 37.69
N VAL A 127 12.04 -11.67 37.00
CA VAL A 127 12.59 -12.92 36.42
C VAL A 127 14.01 -13.12 36.94
N PRO A 128 14.16 -13.76 38.10
CA PRO A 128 15.47 -13.93 38.71
C PRO A 128 16.44 -14.74 37.85
N GLY A 129 17.67 -14.30 37.81
CA GLY A 129 18.73 -14.97 37.05
C GLY A 129 18.77 -14.71 35.58
N LEU A 130 17.87 -13.88 35.04
CA LEU A 130 17.79 -13.60 33.61
C LEU A 130 19.05 -12.87 33.13
N LYS A 131 19.77 -13.49 32.17
CA LYS A 131 20.99 -12.93 31.58
C LYS A 131 20.76 -12.42 30.17
N LYS A 132 19.88 -13.08 29.41
CA LYS A 132 19.61 -12.75 28.00
C LYS A 132 18.12 -12.63 27.77
N PHE A 133 17.73 -11.55 27.13
CA PHE A 133 16.33 -11.33 26.72
C PHE A 133 16.28 -10.91 25.27
N LYS A 134 15.50 -11.67 24.49
CA LYS A 134 15.21 -11.31 23.09
C LYS A 134 13.73 -11.01 22.99
N PHE A 135 13.42 -9.82 22.51
CA PHE A 135 12.06 -9.31 22.45
C PHE A 135 11.72 -8.92 21.01
N TYR A 136 10.75 -9.59 20.44
CA TYR A 136 10.24 -9.37 19.09
C TYR A 136 8.79 -8.92 19.23
N SER A 137 8.49 -7.68 18.86
CA SER A 137 7.14 -7.13 19.02
C SER A 137 6.82 -6.08 17.95
N HIS A 138 5.55 -6.04 17.57
CA HIS A 138 5.01 -5.05 16.65
C HIS A 138 4.21 -3.97 17.38
N LEU A 139 4.26 -3.94 18.70
CA LEU A 139 3.59 -2.92 19.51
C LEU A 139 3.94 -1.51 18.98
N PRO A 140 2.96 -0.61 18.86
CA PRO A 140 3.23 0.73 18.34
C PRO A 140 4.02 1.61 19.30
N GLU A 141 4.00 1.30 20.59
CA GLU A 141 4.73 2.02 21.62
C GLU A 141 5.26 1.03 22.66
N LEU A 142 6.42 1.33 23.23
CA LEU A 142 6.99 0.60 24.37
C LEU A 142 6.96 1.50 25.59
N GLN A 143 6.67 0.91 26.73
CA GLN A 143 6.61 1.65 28.00
C GLN A 143 7.96 1.67 28.71
N GLU A 144 8.18 2.70 29.52
CA GLU A 144 9.41 2.85 30.32
C GLU A 144 9.62 1.69 31.30
N SER A 145 8.54 1.09 31.78
CA SER A 145 8.60 0.03 32.82
C SER A 145 8.77 -1.37 32.26
N ILE A 146 8.85 -1.56 30.93
CA ILE A 146 8.81 -2.90 30.32
C ILE A 146 9.88 -3.85 30.84
N PHE A 147 11.05 -3.35 31.23
CA PHE A 147 12.17 -4.16 31.74
C PHE A 147 12.32 -4.12 33.27
N HIS A 148 11.33 -3.62 34.00
CA HIS A 148 11.34 -3.68 35.45
C HIS A 148 11.37 -5.14 35.92
N GLY A 149 12.25 -5.47 36.86
CA GLY A 149 12.43 -6.82 37.37
C GLY A 149 13.49 -7.66 36.66
N PHE A 150 14.24 -7.07 35.72
CA PHE A 150 15.30 -7.74 34.96
C PHE A 150 16.70 -7.32 35.51
N ASP A 151 16.87 -7.32 36.84
CA ASP A 151 18.03 -6.72 37.52
C ASP A 151 19.38 -7.38 37.21
N THR A 152 19.36 -8.58 36.58
CA THR A 152 20.59 -9.34 36.26
C THR A 152 20.85 -9.37 34.74
N LEU A 153 20.08 -8.62 33.94
CA LEU A 153 20.13 -8.70 32.48
C LEU A 153 21.47 -8.16 31.97
N ARG A 154 22.10 -8.92 31.06
CA ARG A 154 23.37 -8.55 30.40
C ARG A 154 23.25 -8.35 28.91
N ASP A 155 22.42 -9.15 28.28
CA ASP A 155 22.26 -9.13 26.81
C ASP A 155 20.80 -8.87 26.48
N LEU A 156 20.53 -7.76 25.78
CA LEU A 156 19.20 -7.37 25.36
C LEU A 156 19.15 -7.26 23.83
N HIS A 157 18.22 -7.95 23.22
CA HIS A 157 17.95 -7.86 21.78
C HIS A 157 16.49 -7.41 21.61
N LEU A 158 16.32 -6.26 21.00
CA LEU A 158 15.00 -5.68 20.69
C LEU A 158 14.80 -5.68 19.17
N SER A 159 13.75 -6.33 18.71
CA SER A 159 13.30 -6.25 17.32
C SER A 159 11.88 -5.71 17.36
N VAL A 160 11.72 -4.41 17.09
CA VAL A 160 10.50 -3.66 17.37
C VAL A 160 10.20 -2.68 16.25
N ASN A 161 8.93 -2.32 16.09
CA ASN A 161 8.51 -1.38 15.03
C ASN A 161 7.90 -0.11 15.65
N VAL A 162 8.68 0.54 16.51
CA VAL A 162 8.26 1.78 17.17
C VAL A 162 8.98 2.98 16.56
N THR A 163 8.38 4.15 16.64
CA THR A 163 8.99 5.39 16.13
C THR A 163 9.97 6.01 17.12
N THR A 164 9.75 5.79 18.43
CA THR A 164 10.60 6.35 19.48
C THR A 164 10.74 5.33 20.62
N LEU A 165 11.95 5.16 21.13
CA LEU A 165 12.18 4.40 22.35
C LEU A 165 12.18 5.36 23.54
N PRO A 166 11.46 5.05 24.64
CA PRO A 166 11.43 5.92 25.81
C PRO A 166 12.81 6.07 26.46
N GLY A 167 13.14 7.29 26.90
CA GLY A 167 14.47 7.62 27.43
C GLY A 167 14.87 6.82 28.64
N ASN A 168 13.95 6.51 29.54
CA ASN A 168 14.21 5.83 30.80
C ASN A 168 13.97 4.31 30.74
N MET A 169 13.65 3.76 29.55
CA MET A 169 13.28 2.34 29.39
C MET A 169 14.36 1.37 29.91
N LEU A 170 15.64 1.74 29.78
CA LEU A 170 16.78 0.90 30.19
C LEU A 170 17.36 1.28 31.56
N SER A 171 16.71 2.17 32.31
CA SER A 171 17.24 2.68 33.59
C SER A 171 17.46 1.58 34.64
N THR A 172 16.59 0.56 34.66
CA THR A 172 16.71 -0.56 35.64
C THR A 172 17.83 -1.54 35.28
N VAL A 173 18.26 -1.58 34.02
CA VAL A 173 19.28 -2.52 33.53
C VAL A 173 20.59 -1.83 33.16
N ASN A 174 20.69 -0.52 33.33
CA ASN A 174 21.85 0.28 32.85
C ASN A 174 23.16 -0.13 33.52
N GLY A 175 23.11 -0.60 34.79
CA GLY A 175 24.28 -1.04 35.54
C GLY A 175 24.76 -2.46 35.24
N THR A 176 23.95 -3.25 34.51
CA THR A 176 24.28 -4.66 34.25
C THR A 176 24.42 -4.98 32.75
N LEU A 177 23.80 -4.14 31.88
CA LEU A 177 23.71 -4.42 30.45
C LEU A 177 25.08 -4.30 29.79
N LYS A 178 25.50 -5.36 29.08
CA LYS A 178 26.78 -5.44 28.36
C LYS A 178 26.61 -5.47 26.86
N THR A 179 25.51 -6.04 26.37
CA THR A 179 25.22 -6.15 24.94
C THR A 179 23.82 -5.61 24.68
N LEU A 180 23.70 -4.70 23.73
CA LEU A 180 22.42 -4.16 23.28
C LEU A 180 22.33 -4.27 21.76
N THR A 181 21.32 -4.97 21.29
CA THR A 181 21.00 -5.04 19.86
C THR A 181 19.60 -4.46 19.67
N ILE A 182 19.47 -3.51 18.76
CA ILE A 182 18.18 -2.92 18.37
C ILE A 182 18.03 -3.06 16.87
N GLU A 183 17.00 -3.78 16.47
CA GLU A 183 16.60 -3.94 15.06
C GLU A 183 15.22 -3.30 14.92
N SER A 184 15.09 -2.29 14.07
CA SER A 184 13.81 -1.61 13.90
C SER A 184 13.71 -0.91 12.56
N PRO A 185 12.64 -1.17 11.81
CA PRO A 185 12.37 -0.39 10.60
C PRO A 185 11.79 0.99 10.90
N GLY A 186 11.24 1.19 12.11
CA GLY A 186 10.45 2.38 12.43
C GLY A 186 11.11 3.49 13.23
N ILE A 187 12.23 3.22 13.91
CA ILE A 187 12.80 4.19 14.88
C ILE A 187 13.32 5.44 14.16
N VAL A 188 12.78 6.59 14.53
CA VAL A 188 13.23 7.93 14.11
C VAL A 188 14.18 8.53 15.14
N SER A 189 13.92 8.29 16.43
CA SER A 189 14.67 8.90 17.50
C SER A 189 14.80 8.00 18.71
N PHE A 190 15.86 8.18 19.46
CA PHE A 190 16.03 7.59 20.78
C PHE A 190 15.68 8.65 21.83
N GLY A 191 14.79 8.30 22.73
CA GLY A 191 14.48 9.18 23.86
C GLY A 191 15.75 9.49 24.68
N ASN A 192 15.94 10.74 25.01
CA ASN A 192 17.06 11.14 25.84
C ASN A 192 16.70 10.84 27.32
N PRO A 193 17.50 10.14 28.12
CA PRO A 193 18.91 9.79 27.92
C PRO A 193 19.19 8.32 27.58
N LEU A 194 18.33 7.60 26.89
CA LEU A 194 18.32 6.14 26.75
C LEU A 194 19.70 5.48 26.66
N LEU A 195 20.55 5.93 25.75
CA LEU A 195 21.87 5.32 25.55
C LEU A 195 22.96 5.95 26.43
N ARG A 196 22.75 7.14 26.97
CA ARG A 196 23.77 7.87 27.75
C ARG A 196 24.05 7.23 29.09
N GLU A 197 23.10 6.48 29.64
CA GLU A 197 23.26 5.86 30.97
C GLU A 197 23.94 4.48 30.90
N LEU A 198 24.21 3.94 29.70
CA LEU A 198 24.70 2.58 29.50
C LEU A 198 26.24 2.51 29.63
N GLN A 199 26.78 2.90 30.77
CA GLN A 199 28.22 2.98 31.00
C GLN A 199 28.92 1.61 30.98
N GLN A 200 28.18 0.52 31.27
CA GLN A 200 28.73 -0.84 31.28
C GLN A 200 28.69 -1.54 29.94
N LEU A 201 28.09 -0.87 28.93
CA LEU A 201 27.88 -1.47 27.60
C LEU A 201 29.22 -1.70 26.90
N ARG A 202 29.39 -2.92 26.37
CA ARG A 202 30.58 -3.32 25.59
C ARG A 202 30.26 -3.48 24.11
N ASN A 203 29.06 -4.02 23.80
CA ASN A 203 28.67 -4.30 22.42
C ASN A 203 27.35 -3.61 22.11
N LEU A 204 27.36 -2.76 21.07
CA LEU A 204 26.16 -2.08 20.61
C LEU A 204 25.93 -2.40 19.13
N SER A 205 24.74 -2.90 18.80
CA SER A 205 24.34 -3.14 17.41
C SER A 205 23.01 -2.42 17.12
N LEU A 206 23.02 -1.50 16.17
CA LEU A 206 21.84 -0.78 15.72
C LEU A 206 21.61 -1.09 14.25
N ALA A 207 20.48 -1.74 13.96
CA ALA A 207 20.01 -1.98 12.59
C ALA A 207 18.67 -1.26 12.44
N LEU A 208 18.72 -0.01 11.96
CA LEU A 208 17.55 0.84 11.81
C LEU A 208 17.15 0.80 10.33
N ILE A 209 16.39 -0.23 9.97
CA ILE A 209 16.07 -0.58 8.60
C ILE A 209 14.97 0.34 8.07
N ARG A 210 15.34 1.37 7.30
CA ARG A 210 14.39 2.38 6.82
C ARG A 210 14.36 2.53 5.30
N PRO A 211 13.18 2.90 4.77
CA PRO A 211 13.10 3.35 3.38
C PRO A 211 13.87 4.66 3.17
N SER A 212 14.43 4.84 1.99
CA SER A 212 15.36 5.90 1.61
C SER A 212 14.79 7.34 1.64
N ASN A 213 13.52 7.52 2.00
CA ASN A 213 12.84 8.81 1.87
C ASN A 213 12.99 9.76 3.08
N GLU A 214 13.64 9.32 4.16
CA GLU A 214 13.78 10.13 5.37
C GLU A 214 15.23 10.52 5.60
N ARG A 215 15.58 11.73 5.19
CA ARG A 215 16.96 12.22 5.05
C ARG A 215 17.61 12.79 6.31
N ASP A 216 16.90 12.94 7.42
CA ASP A 216 17.39 13.74 8.56
C ASP A 216 17.84 12.90 9.76
N LYS A 217 18.73 11.92 9.52
CA LYS A 217 19.22 11.09 10.62
C LYS A 217 20.71 11.29 10.86
N GLN A 218 21.02 12.43 11.41
CA GLN A 218 22.33 12.62 12.00
C GLN A 218 22.36 11.98 13.38
N LEU A 219 23.28 11.05 13.60
CA LEU A 219 23.63 10.68 14.95
C LEU A 219 24.26 11.90 15.62
N GLN A 220 23.71 12.27 16.74
CA GLN A 220 24.12 13.49 17.44
C GLN A 220 25.61 13.49 17.78
N SER A 221 26.19 14.66 17.86
CA SER A 221 27.59 14.81 18.25
C SER A 221 27.79 14.15 19.63
N HIS A 222 28.91 13.47 19.82
CA HIS A 222 29.25 12.70 21.04
C HIS A 222 28.24 11.58 21.36
N PHE A 223 27.61 11.00 20.33
CA PHE A 223 26.58 9.97 20.52
C PHE A 223 27.03 8.84 21.45
N PHE A 224 28.29 8.39 21.31
CA PHE A 224 28.85 7.30 22.11
C PHE A 224 29.68 7.77 23.31
N GLY A 225 29.75 9.07 23.56
CA GLY A 225 30.73 9.67 24.53
C GLY A 225 30.61 9.19 25.97
N SER A 226 29.43 8.77 26.41
CA SER A 226 29.23 8.22 27.77
C SER A 226 29.52 6.72 27.85
N MET A 227 29.57 6.02 26.73
CA MET A 227 29.74 4.55 26.68
C MET A 227 31.25 4.21 26.56
N THR A 228 32.01 4.60 27.55
CA THR A 228 33.49 4.52 27.53
C THR A 228 34.03 3.08 27.56
N ASN A 229 33.17 2.09 27.84
CA ASN A 229 33.53 0.67 27.85
C ASN A 229 33.23 -0.06 26.54
N LEU A 230 32.75 0.66 25.51
CA LEU A 230 32.43 0.04 24.22
C LEU A 230 33.66 -0.60 23.58
N GLU A 231 33.51 -1.86 23.20
CA GLU A 231 34.49 -2.68 22.49
C GLU A 231 34.06 -2.94 21.05
N GLU A 232 32.74 -3.05 20.80
CA GLU A 232 32.20 -3.27 19.46
C GLU A 232 31.00 -2.38 19.16
N VAL A 233 30.97 -1.79 17.97
CA VAL A 233 29.84 -1.00 17.46
C VAL A 233 29.49 -1.51 16.06
N ARG A 234 28.23 -1.81 15.87
CA ARG A 234 27.67 -2.20 14.55
C ARG A 234 26.51 -1.25 14.22
N LEU A 235 26.61 -0.52 13.12
CA LEU A 235 25.63 0.46 12.68
C LEU A 235 25.19 0.10 11.25
N ALA A 236 24.07 -0.57 11.14
CA ALA A 236 23.53 -1.02 9.85
C ALA A 236 22.26 -0.23 9.52
N SER A 237 22.26 0.45 8.39
CA SER A 237 21.16 1.34 7.96
C SER A 237 20.80 2.38 9.05
N ALA A 238 21.77 2.72 9.87
CA ALA A 238 21.52 3.52 11.08
C ALA A 238 21.82 5.02 10.87
N THR A 239 22.51 5.38 9.79
CA THR A 239 22.94 6.77 9.59
C THR A 239 23.11 7.13 8.12
N SER A 240 22.71 8.34 7.76
CA SER A 240 22.98 8.95 6.45
C SER A 240 24.16 9.93 6.50
N SER A 241 24.53 10.37 7.70
CA SER A 241 25.67 11.25 7.90
C SER A 241 26.23 11.05 9.31
N VAL A 242 27.51 11.33 9.48
CA VAL A 242 28.19 11.16 10.76
C VAL A 242 28.90 12.44 11.15
N ASN A 243 28.91 12.72 12.44
CA ASN A 243 29.61 13.87 13.00
C ASN A 243 31.05 13.47 13.35
N ARG A 244 32.00 14.41 13.18
CA ARG A 244 33.40 14.19 13.47
C ARG A 244 33.65 13.72 14.92
N THR A 245 32.82 14.12 15.88
CA THR A 245 32.99 13.78 17.30
C THR A 245 32.14 12.57 17.72
N MET A 246 31.53 11.87 16.79
CA MET A 246 30.61 10.74 17.06
C MET A 246 31.23 9.67 17.97
N PHE A 247 32.47 9.28 17.69
CA PHE A 247 33.18 8.23 18.44
C PHE A 247 34.13 8.78 19.52
N LYS A 248 34.07 10.10 19.79
CA LYS A 248 34.98 10.73 20.76
C LYS A 248 34.83 10.11 22.16
N GLY A 249 35.97 9.73 22.77
CA GLY A 249 36.00 9.14 24.09
C GLY A 249 35.88 7.62 24.14
N THR A 250 35.59 6.95 23.02
CA THR A 250 35.43 5.48 23.00
C THR A 250 36.75 4.81 22.59
N ASN A 251 37.77 4.93 23.40
CA ASN A 251 39.11 4.45 23.08
C ASN A 251 39.32 2.93 23.25
N LYS A 252 38.32 2.22 23.78
CA LYS A 252 38.36 0.75 23.91
C LYS A 252 37.84 0.01 22.69
N LEU A 253 37.30 0.71 21.71
CA LEU A 253 36.72 0.09 20.50
C LEU A 253 37.77 -0.73 19.75
N GLN A 254 37.42 -1.97 19.47
CA GLN A 254 38.22 -2.91 18.69
C GLN A 254 37.57 -3.20 17.33
N LEU A 255 36.24 -3.06 17.25
CA LEU A 255 35.49 -3.33 16.03
C LEU A 255 34.45 -2.22 15.80
N ILE A 256 34.51 -1.62 14.63
CA ILE A 256 33.45 -0.73 14.12
C ILE A 256 32.96 -1.31 12.79
N LYS A 257 31.68 -1.63 12.69
CA LYS A 257 31.00 -1.98 11.45
C LYS A 257 29.96 -0.91 11.13
N MET A 258 30.13 -0.19 10.06
CA MET A 258 29.17 0.82 9.56
C MET A 258 28.76 0.44 8.14
N ASN A 259 28.32 -0.81 7.97
CA ASN A 259 27.99 -1.32 6.65
C ASN A 259 26.49 -1.21 6.37
N GLY A 260 26.14 -1.04 5.10
CA GLY A 260 24.74 -0.97 4.66
C GLY A 260 24.05 0.34 5.01
N ASN A 261 24.79 1.45 5.10
CA ASN A 261 24.20 2.77 5.25
C ASN A 261 24.16 3.42 3.86
N ASP A 262 23.10 3.15 3.12
CA ASP A 262 22.97 3.44 1.69
C ASP A 262 23.05 4.93 1.34
N ASP A 263 22.79 5.81 2.31
CA ASP A 263 22.85 7.26 2.14
C ASP A 263 24.14 7.88 2.67
N LEU A 264 25.06 7.07 3.27
CA LEU A 264 26.32 7.58 3.81
C LEU A 264 27.31 7.80 2.67
N MET A 265 27.47 9.06 2.25
CA MET A 265 28.28 9.46 1.09
C MET A 265 29.68 9.92 1.45
N GLU A 266 29.91 10.36 2.67
CA GLU A 266 31.22 10.89 3.09
C GLU A 266 31.44 10.69 4.58
N LEU A 267 32.71 10.70 4.97
CA LEU A 267 33.13 10.66 6.37
C LEU A 267 34.00 11.87 6.66
N PRO A 268 33.74 12.56 7.77
CA PRO A 268 34.59 13.71 8.14
C PRO A 268 36.01 13.28 8.50
N GLY A 269 36.96 14.14 8.28
CA GLY A 269 38.34 13.91 8.70
C GLY A 269 38.47 13.74 10.20
N GLU A 270 39.42 12.90 10.61
CA GLU A 270 39.71 12.62 12.02
C GLU A 270 38.58 12.02 12.85
N ILE A 271 37.55 11.44 12.19
CA ILE A 271 36.39 10.82 12.89
C ILE A 271 36.85 9.68 13.82
N PHE A 272 37.93 8.98 13.47
CA PHE A 272 38.44 7.83 14.24
C PHE A 272 39.68 8.16 15.05
N LEU A 273 39.93 9.45 15.39
CA LEU A 273 41.15 9.89 16.03
C LEU A 273 41.40 9.23 17.39
N ASP A 274 40.33 8.98 18.17
CA ASP A 274 40.42 8.39 19.51
C ASP A 274 40.45 6.83 19.50
N GLN A 275 40.24 6.20 18.31
CA GLN A 275 40.09 4.75 18.23
C GLN A 275 41.41 4.02 18.06
N VAL A 276 42.33 4.30 18.97
CA VAL A 276 43.73 3.81 18.94
C VAL A 276 43.82 2.28 19.05
N ASN A 277 42.80 1.63 19.61
CA ASN A 277 42.75 0.15 19.79
C ASN A 277 41.95 -0.57 18.69
N LEU A 278 41.45 0.17 17.67
CA LEU A 278 40.59 -0.41 16.64
C LEU A 278 41.38 -1.40 15.76
N LYS A 279 40.86 -2.61 15.67
CA LYS A 279 41.43 -3.69 14.86
C LYS A 279 40.70 -3.89 13.55
N THR A 280 39.38 -3.73 13.57
CA THR A 280 38.52 -3.94 12.41
C THR A 280 37.65 -2.73 12.15
N LEU A 281 37.72 -2.21 10.92
CA LEU A 281 36.84 -1.14 10.43
C LEU A 281 36.19 -1.61 9.14
N ASP A 282 34.89 -1.86 9.20
CA ASP A 282 34.10 -2.31 8.06
C ASP A 282 33.19 -1.13 7.64
N LEU A 283 33.52 -0.55 6.49
CA LEU A 283 32.77 0.55 5.86
C LEU A 283 32.18 0.08 4.53
N SER A 284 32.06 -1.24 4.35
CA SER A 284 31.54 -1.81 3.10
C SER A 284 30.04 -1.52 2.92
N CYS A 285 29.58 -1.62 1.68
CA CYS A 285 28.15 -1.51 1.39
C CYS A 285 27.55 -0.16 1.84
N ASN A 286 28.27 0.94 1.58
CA ASN A 286 27.77 2.30 1.78
C ASN A 286 27.74 3.03 0.44
N ALA A 287 27.44 4.33 0.46
CA ALA A 287 27.41 5.17 -0.75
C ALA A 287 28.63 6.11 -0.81
N ILE A 288 29.72 5.78 -0.12
CA ILE A 288 30.89 6.69 0.04
C ILE A 288 31.52 6.96 -1.34
N VAL A 289 31.61 8.24 -1.70
CA VAL A 289 32.17 8.72 -2.97
C VAL A 289 33.63 9.16 -2.79
N THR A 290 33.90 9.86 -1.67
CA THR A 290 35.24 10.38 -1.37
C THR A 290 35.55 10.15 0.10
N LEU A 291 36.84 10.05 0.40
CA LEU A 291 37.35 9.96 1.78
C LEU A 291 38.30 11.10 2.03
N HIS A 292 38.11 11.78 3.14
CA HIS A 292 39.04 12.83 3.61
C HIS A 292 40.42 12.23 3.90
N GLU A 293 41.50 12.92 3.58
CA GLU A 293 42.88 12.42 3.76
C GLU A 293 43.19 11.99 5.19
N ASP A 294 42.61 12.66 6.19
CA ASP A 294 42.80 12.38 7.61
C ASP A 294 41.77 11.42 8.21
N VAL A 295 40.89 10.80 7.39
CA VAL A 295 39.78 9.98 7.92
C VAL A 295 40.28 8.78 8.76
N PHE A 296 41.44 8.22 8.42
CA PHE A 296 42.01 7.05 9.11
C PHE A 296 43.11 7.45 10.12
N LYS A 297 43.27 8.73 10.43
CA LYS A 297 44.21 9.23 11.43
C LYS A 297 43.83 8.66 12.81
N GLY A 298 44.79 8.16 13.54
CA GLY A 298 44.56 7.53 14.86
C GLY A 298 44.51 6.01 14.84
N LEU A 299 44.31 5.40 13.66
CA LEU A 299 44.08 3.95 13.54
C LEU A 299 45.39 3.16 13.44
N GLY A 300 46.28 3.30 14.44
CA GLY A 300 47.60 2.65 14.44
C GLY A 300 47.58 1.13 14.59
N ASN A 301 46.51 0.57 15.13
CA ASN A 301 46.38 -0.89 15.37
C ASN A 301 45.42 -1.56 14.41
N LEU A 302 44.98 -0.90 13.32
CA LEU A 302 44.00 -1.43 12.38
C LEU A 302 44.61 -2.61 11.60
N THR A 303 43.94 -3.76 11.65
CA THR A 303 44.37 -4.98 10.95
C THR A 303 43.46 -5.28 9.75
N LEU A 304 42.20 -4.83 9.78
CA LEU A 304 41.25 -5.08 8.72
C LEU A 304 40.48 -3.80 8.37
N LEU A 305 40.56 -3.36 7.12
CA LEU A 305 39.77 -2.26 6.58
C LEU A 305 38.99 -2.77 5.37
N ASP A 306 37.68 -2.72 5.43
CA ASP A 306 36.82 -3.09 4.29
C ASP A 306 36.10 -1.84 3.76
N LEU A 307 36.40 -1.47 2.52
CA LEU A 307 35.79 -0.37 1.80
C LEU A 307 35.00 -0.86 0.58
N SER A 308 34.80 -2.17 0.47
CA SER A 308 34.17 -2.77 -0.71
C SER A 308 32.74 -2.29 -0.89
N LYS A 309 32.24 -2.36 -2.11
CA LYS A 309 30.85 -2.01 -2.45
C LYS A 309 30.46 -0.58 -2.03
N ASN A 310 31.39 0.35 -2.24
CA ASN A 310 31.14 1.78 -2.14
C ASN A 310 31.18 2.43 -3.53
N ARG A 311 31.03 3.73 -3.60
CA ARG A 311 31.07 4.51 -4.86
C ARG A 311 32.39 5.26 -5.01
N LEU A 312 33.45 4.80 -4.35
CA LEU A 312 34.75 5.47 -4.34
C LEU A 312 35.32 5.55 -5.76
N THR A 313 35.60 6.77 -6.19
CA THR A 313 36.20 7.06 -7.51
C THR A 313 37.70 7.27 -7.40
N ASN A 314 38.22 7.66 -6.24
CA ASN A 314 39.62 7.94 -6.01
C ASN A 314 39.99 7.66 -4.54
N LEU A 315 41.23 7.17 -4.31
CA LEU A 315 41.83 7.02 -2.98
C LEU A 315 43.14 7.82 -2.97
N SER A 316 43.17 8.86 -2.22
CA SER A 316 44.40 9.70 -2.10
C SER A 316 45.55 8.86 -1.53
N UNK A 317 46.56 9.04 -1.97
CA UNK A 317 47.79 8.50 -1.52
C UNK A 317 48.02 8.70 -0.04
N UNK A 318 47.69 9.75 0.47
CA UNK A 318 47.71 10.00 1.87
C UNK A 318 46.81 9.05 2.67
N UNK A 319 45.79 8.67 2.19
CA UNK A 319 44.92 7.74 2.77
C UNK A 319 45.53 6.35 2.75
N UNK A 320 46.25 6.11 1.88
CA UNK A 320 46.93 4.85 1.79
C UNK A 320 48.12 4.75 2.71
N UNK A 321 48.62 5.70 2.92
CA UNK A 321 49.76 5.78 3.84
C UNK A 321 49.33 5.55 5.29
N UNK A 322 48.28 5.89 5.56
CA UNK A 322 47.76 5.71 6.86
C UNK A 322 47.27 4.27 7.10
N UNK A 323 46.91 3.75 6.17
CA UNK A 323 46.51 2.42 6.23
C UNK A 323 47.58 1.40 5.82
N UNK A 324 48.50 1.78 5.66
CA UNK A 324 49.64 1.03 5.28
C UNK A 324 50.02 -0.16 6.16
N UNK A 325 49.63 -0.09 7.16
CA UNK A 325 49.90 -1.14 8.07
C UNK A 325 48.79 -2.13 8.17
N UNK A 326 47.91 -1.73 7.74
CA UNK A 326 46.76 -2.58 7.87
C UNK A 326 46.60 -3.45 6.64
N UNK A 327 46.30 -4.46 6.77
CA UNK A 327 46.02 -5.32 5.76
C UNK A 327 44.76 -4.93 5.12
N UNK A 328 44.83 -4.06 4.57
CA UNK A 328 43.71 -3.53 4.00
C UNK A 328 43.16 -4.50 3.02
N UNK A 329 42.28 -4.91 3.26
CA UNK A 329 41.50 -5.62 2.45
C UNK A 329 40.76 -4.70 1.62
N UNK A 330 41.23 -4.08 1.13
CA UNK A 330 40.65 -3.25 0.29
C UNK A 330 40.03 -4.02 -0.78
N UNK A 331 39.33 -4.44 -0.50
CA UNK A 331 38.54 -5.16 -1.38
C UNK A 331 38.03 -4.19 -2.35
N UNK A 332 38.50 -4.11 -3.05
CA UNK A 332 38.33 -3.23 -4.08
C UNK A 332 36.99 -2.57 -4.09
N UNK A 333 37.16 -1.69 -3.83
CA UNK A 333 36.16 -0.82 -4.10
C UNK A 333 35.91 -0.95 -5.56
N UNK A 334 35.23 -1.43 -5.85
CA UNK A 334 34.76 -1.60 -7.10
C UNK A 334 34.77 -0.41 -7.79
N UNK A 335 35.54 0.06 -7.61
CA UNK A 335 35.68 1.22 -8.25
C UNK A 335 36.14 1.04 -9.57
N UNK A 336 35.77 1.43 -10.11
CA UNK A 336 36.25 1.62 -11.30
C UNK A 336 37.61 2.13 -11.31
N UNK A 337 38.12 1.59 -10.81
CA UNK A 337 39.38 2.08 -10.68
C UNK A 337 40.33 1.72 -11.76
N UNK A 338 39.94 1.93 -12.55
CA UNK A 338 40.85 1.73 -13.62
C UNK A 338 41.91 2.75 -13.65
N UNK A 339 41.69 3.68 -13.17
CA UNK A 339 42.67 4.71 -13.24
C UNK A 339 43.62 4.71 -12.07
N UNK A 340 43.27 4.14 -11.28
CA UNK A 340 44.09 4.16 -10.11
C UNK A 340 45.14 3.13 -10.06
N UNK A 341 45.10 2.48 -10.83
CA UNK A 341 46.06 1.44 -10.85
C UNK A 341 47.47 1.87 -11.11
N UNK A 342 47.54 2.75 -11.55
CA UNK A 342 48.82 3.33 -11.82
C UNK A 342 49.45 3.96 -10.62
N UNK A 343 48.80 4.39 -9.86
CA UNK A 343 49.35 4.92 -8.69
C UNK A 343 49.60 3.91 -7.60
N UNK A 344 49.03 3.02 -7.69
CA UNK A 344 49.21 2.07 -6.69
C UNK A 344 50.42 1.14 -6.87
N UNK A 345 50.87 1.22 -7.80
CA UNK A 345 51.98 0.37 -8.06
C UNK A 345 53.22 0.76 -7.29
N UNK A 346 53.25 1.76 -6.98
CA UNK A 346 54.42 2.19 -6.28
C UNK A 346 54.39 1.84 -4.80
N UNK A 347 53.44 1.71 -4.31
CA UNK A 347 53.42 1.47 -2.91
C UNK A 347 53.09 0.05 -2.53
N UNK A 348 52.96 -0.45 -3.36
CA UNK A 348 52.48 -1.69 -3.09
C UNK A 348 53.46 -2.84 -3.02
N UNK A 349 54.36 -2.52 -3.05
CA UNK A 349 55.37 -3.53 -2.97
C UNK A 349 55.32 -4.29 -1.66
N UNK A 350 54.83 -3.83 -0.79
CA UNK A 350 54.88 -4.58 0.37
C UNK A 350 53.65 -5.41 0.65
N UNK A 351 52.83 -5.17 0.19
CA UNK A 351 51.67 -5.89 0.45
C UNK A 351 51.22 -6.73 -0.67
N UNK A 352 52.07 -6.95 -1.30
CA UNK A 352 51.75 -7.62 -2.47
C UNK A 352 51.27 -9.03 -2.34
N UNK A 353 51.39 -9.47 -1.45
CA UNK A 353 51.04 -10.83 -1.33
C UNK A 353 49.53 -11.09 -1.27
N UNK A 354 48.93 -10.36 -0.78
CA UNK A 354 47.54 -10.60 -0.64
C UNK A 354 46.74 -9.96 -1.76
N UNK A 355 47.31 -9.24 -2.16
CA UNK A 355 46.63 -8.52 -3.14
C UNK A 355 46.71 -9.15 -4.52
N UNK A 356 47.53 -9.89 -4.56
CA UNK A 356 47.66 -10.53 -5.80
C UNK A 356 46.47 -11.34 -6.24
N UNK A 357 45.88 -11.76 -5.45
CA UNK A 357 44.70 -12.46 -5.74
C UNK A 357 43.57 -11.59 -6.17
N UNK A 358 43.67 -10.66 -5.73
CA UNK A 358 42.62 -9.73 -5.98
C UNK A 358 42.87 -8.97 -7.29
N UNK A 359 43.96 -8.93 -7.48
CA UNK A 359 44.30 -8.19 -8.61
C UNK A 359 44.05 -8.99 -9.90
N UNK A 360 44.14 -10.05 -9.76
CA UNK A 360 43.78 -10.87 -10.85
C UNK A 360 42.31 -10.85 -11.15
N UNK A 361 41.74 -10.71 -10.28
CA UNK A 361 40.34 -10.63 -10.44
C UNK A 361 39.90 -9.30 -10.98
N UNK A 362 40.59 -8.55 -10.73
CA UNK A 362 40.25 -7.25 -11.14
C UNK A 362 40.40 -7.02 -12.64
N UNK A 363 41.27 -7.66 -13.06
CA UNK A 363 41.42 -7.51 -14.44
C UNK A 363 40.34 -8.18 -15.26
N UNK A 364 39.87 -9.02 -14.80
CA UNK A 364 38.78 -9.67 -15.44
C UNK A 364 37.46 -8.96 -15.21
N UNK A 365 37.45 -8.34 -14.36
CA UNK A 365 36.23 -7.71 -14.00
C UNK A 365 35.94 -6.42 -14.79
N UNK A 366 36.84 -6.03 -15.24
CA UNK A 366 36.63 -4.80 -15.94
C UNK A 366 35.72 -4.96 -17.15
N UNK A 367 35.74 -5.97 -17.58
CA UNK A 367 34.86 -6.19 -18.66
C UNK A 367 33.46 -6.50 -18.25
N UNK A 368 33.33 -6.81 -17.28
CA UNK A 368 32.01 -7.16 -16.78
C UNK A 368 31.35 -6.02 -16.01
N UNK A 369 31.90 -5.14 -15.94
CA UNK A 369 31.37 -4.11 -15.15
C UNK A 369 30.11 -3.43 -15.63
N UNK A 370 29.95 -3.52 -16.62
CA UNK A 370 28.77 -2.94 -17.11
C UNK A 370 27.52 -3.75 -16.81
N UNK A 371 27.69 -4.77 -16.64
CA UNK A 371 26.57 -5.61 -16.40
C UNK A 371 26.31 -5.79 -14.95
N UNK A 372 26.96 -5.36 -14.40
CA UNK A 372 26.78 -5.70 -13.09
C UNK A 372 25.98 -4.80 -12.19
N UNK A 373 25.25 -4.39 -12.59
CA UNK A 373 24.40 -3.84 -11.68
C UNK A 373 23.74 -4.79 -10.75
N UNK A 374 23.85 -5.73 -10.97
CA UNK A 374 23.50 -6.72 -10.17
C UNK A 374 24.67 -7.21 -9.43
N UNK A 375 25.21 -6.48 -9.14
CA UNK A 375 26.13 -6.89 -8.29
C UNK A 375 25.49 -7.68 -7.37
N ASN A 376 25.92 -8.83 -7.15
CA ASN A 376 25.47 -9.68 -6.11
C ASN A 376 25.49 -8.91 -4.77
N ASP A 377 24.35 -8.44 -4.37
CA ASP A 377 24.14 -7.83 -3.05
C ASP A 377 24.29 -8.83 -1.88
N GLU A 378 24.69 -10.03 -2.18
CA GLU A 378 24.84 -11.09 -1.17
C GLU A 378 25.76 -10.69 0.00
N ALA A 379 26.80 -9.96 -0.28
CA ALA A 379 27.73 -9.53 0.79
C ALA A 379 27.19 -8.35 1.62
N CYS A 380 26.15 -7.66 1.13
CA CYS A 380 25.51 -6.58 1.84
C CYS A 380 24.21 -7.02 2.57
N GLN A 381 23.97 -8.32 2.57
CA GLN A 381 22.77 -8.89 3.15
C GLN A 381 22.91 -9.07 4.66
N TYR A 382 21.88 -8.69 5.40
CA TYR A 382 21.78 -9.01 6.81
C TYR A 382 20.93 -10.29 6.95
N LYS A 383 21.54 -11.34 7.50
CA LYS A 383 20.87 -12.61 7.74
C LYS A 383 20.66 -12.77 9.24
N SER A 384 19.42 -12.81 9.67
CA SER A 384 19.10 -13.15 11.06
C SER A 384 19.05 -14.68 11.21
N ALA A 385 19.69 -15.17 12.23
CA ALA A 385 19.68 -16.61 12.56
C ALA A 385 18.29 -17.12 12.97
N GLU A 386 17.35 -16.22 13.21
CA GLU A 386 16.03 -16.57 13.74
C GLU A 386 14.94 -16.73 12.68
N TRP A 387 15.21 -16.33 11.44
CA TRP A 387 14.22 -16.51 10.37
C TRP A 387 14.23 -17.95 9.88
N GLN A 388 13.13 -18.64 10.15
CA GLN A 388 12.92 -19.98 9.61
C GLN A 388 12.50 -19.85 8.15
N CYS A 389 13.47 -19.78 7.30
CA CYS A 389 13.26 -19.73 5.85
C CYS A 389 13.05 -21.15 5.32
N ASP A 390 12.16 -21.30 4.33
CA ASP A 390 12.03 -22.57 3.60
C ASP A 390 13.44 -23.01 3.15
N PRO A 391 13.85 -24.26 3.42
CA PRO A 391 15.21 -24.70 3.11
C PRO A 391 15.58 -24.65 1.64
N ARG A 392 14.60 -24.54 0.73
CA ARG A 392 14.81 -24.36 -0.70
C ARG A 392 15.09 -22.90 -1.07
N CYS A 393 14.89 -21.95 -0.15
CA CYS A 393 14.97 -20.52 -0.41
C CYS A 393 16.13 -19.89 0.37
N ILE A 394 16.52 -18.70 -0.05
CA ILE A 394 17.52 -17.89 0.65
C ILE A 394 16.82 -16.62 1.14
N CYS A 395 16.96 -16.33 2.44
CA CYS A 395 16.32 -15.16 3.07
C CYS A 395 17.36 -14.17 3.58
N TRP A 396 17.14 -12.87 3.30
CA TRP A 396 17.99 -11.79 3.80
C TRP A 396 17.20 -10.48 3.86
N VAL A 397 17.66 -9.54 4.66
CA VAL A 397 17.10 -8.18 4.64
C VAL A 397 17.83 -7.34 3.61
N GLN A 398 17.08 -6.76 2.71
CA GLN A 398 17.60 -5.73 1.79
C GLN A 398 17.32 -4.36 2.43
N ARG A 399 18.38 -3.78 2.99
CA ARG A 399 18.26 -2.57 3.82
C ARG A 399 17.81 -1.34 3.03
N SER A 400 18.22 -1.25 1.76
CA SER A 400 17.87 -0.12 0.89
C SER A 400 16.37 0.09 0.72
N ILE A 401 15.59 -0.99 0.83
CA ILE A 401 14.12 -0.95 0.71
C ILE A 401 13.41 -1.34 2.01
N GLY A 402 14.17 -1.69 3.06
CA GLY A 402 13.61 -2.06 4.35
C GLY A 402 12.74 -3.31 4.31
N SER A 403 13.12 -4.29 3.48
CA SER A 403 12.28 -5.47 3.24
C SER A 403 13.07 -6.76 3.42
N LEU A 404 12.38 -7.77 3.93
CA LEU A 404 12.87 -9.15 3.92
C LEU A 404 12.73 -9.69 2.49
N ILE A 405 13.84 -10.13 1.91
CA ILE A 405 13.84 -10.80 0.60
C ILE A 405 13.81 -12.31 0.85
N VAL A 406 12.85 -12.98 0.23
CA VAL A 406 12.78 -14.44 0.19
C VAL A 406 12.98 -14.85 -1.27
N ASP A 407 14.12 -15.41 -1.57
CA ASP A 407 14.50 -15.76 -2.95
C ASP A 407 14.49 -17.28 -3.13
N CYS A 408 13.52 -17.75 -3.89
CA CYS A 408 13.28 -19.15 -4.19
C CYS A 408 13.32 -19.39 -5.72
N ARG A 409 14.04 -18.55 -6.44
CA ARG A 409 14.10 -18.66 -7.91
C ARG A 409 14.80 -19.95 -8.35
N GLY A 410 14.17 -20.66 -9.29
CA GLY A 410 14.76 -21.87 -9.89
C GLY A 410 14.86 -23.06 -8.96
N THR A 411 14.01 -23.14 -7.95
CA THR A 411 14.04 -24.22 -6.95
C THR A 411 13.00 -25.32 -7.21
N SER A 412 12.38 -25.30 -8.39
CA SER A 412 11.39 -26.29 -8.84
C SER A 412 10.15 -26.36 -7.95
N LEU A 413 9.71 -25.20 -7.44
CA LEU A 413 8.50 -25.10 -6.62
C LEU A 413 7.25 -25.28 -7.47
N GLY A 414 6.36 -26.16 -7.04
CA GLY A 414 5.01 -26.31 -7.58
C GLY A 414 3.96 -25.51 -6.82
N GLU A 415 4.28 -25.11 -5.59
CA GLU A 415 3.43 -24.29 -4.71
C GLU A 415 4.30 -23.21 -4.05
N LEU A 416 3.64 -22.18 -3.52
CA LEU A 416 4.37 -21.10 -2.85
C LEU A 416 5.03 -21.61 -1.56
N PRO A 417 6.23 -21.12 -1.21
CA PRO A 417 6.94 -21.57 0.00
C PRO A 417 6.35 -20.97 1.26
N ASP A 418 6.59 -21.60 2.39
CA ASP A 418 6.31 -20.99 3.68
C ASP A 418 7.21 -19.77 3.89
N LEU A 419 6.62 -18.67 4.33
CA LEU A 419 7.36 -17.43 4.57
C LEU A 419 7.77 -17.29 6.03
N PRO A 420 8.96 -16.73 6.30
CA PRO A 420 9.32 -16.40 7.67
C PRO A 420 8.29 -15.48 8.31
N ARG A 421 7.91 -15.80 9.53
CA ARG A 421 6.92 -15.04 10.29
C ARG A 421 7.55 -13.77 10.85
N THR A 422 7.57 -12.71 10.06
CA THR A 422 8.00 -11.40 10.54
C THR A 422 6.89 -10.39 10.30
N THR A 423 6.52 -9.68 11.35
CA THR A 423 5.56 -8.58 11.29
C THR A 423 6.24 -7.22 11.22
N LEU A 424 7.59 -7.22 11.29
CA LEU A 424 8.36 -5.99 11.41
C LEU A 424 8.81 -5.43 10.06
N LEU A 425 8.86 -6.28 9.04
CA LEU A 425 9.39 -5.90 7.71
C LEU A 425 8.41 -6.32 6.64
N SER A 426 8.27 -5.50 5.63
CA SER A 426 7.61 -5.95 4.40
C SER A 426 8.43 -7.08 3.78
N THR A 427 7.78 -7.96 3.04
CA THR A 427 8.45 -9.09 2.39
C THR A 427 8.43 -8.92 0.87
N VAL A 428 9.58 -9.14 0.24
CA VAL A 428 9.68 -9.26 -1.21
C VAL A 428 9.95 -10.74 -1.53
N LEU A 429 8.98 -11.37 -2.17
CA LEU A 429 9.06 -12.79 -2.51
C LEU A 429 9.44 -12.97 -3.98
N LYS A 430 10.55 -13.68 -4.25
CA LYS A 430 11.04 -13.96 -5.59
C LYS A 430 10.94 -15.47 -5.85
N VAL A 431 9.95 -15.87 -6.64
CA VAL A 431 9.70 -17.28 -6.99
C VAL A 431 9.69 -17.49 -8.51
N GLY A 432 10.49 -16.70 -9.21
CA GLY A 432 10.63 -16.83 -10.65
C GLY A 432 11.32 -18.12 -11.07
N ASN A 433 11.12 -18.53 -12.31
CA ASN A 433 11.72 -19.74 -12.90
C ASN A 433 11.40 -20.99 -12.06
N ASN A 434 10.10 -21.19 -11.82
CA ASN A 434 9.55 -22.35 -11.11
C ASN A 434 8.40 -22.96 -11.92
N SER A 435 7.57 -23.80 -11.32
CA SER A 435 6.48 -24.47 -12.03
C SER A 435 5.10 -24.17 -11.42
N LEU A 436 4.93 -22.98 -10.87
CA LEU A 436 3.67 -22.53 -10.26
C LEU A 436 2.58 -22.41 -11.32
N THR A 437 1.41 -22.98 -11.06
CA THR A 437 0.26 -22.96 -11.98
C THR A 437 -0.88 -22.06 -11.50
N SER A 438 -0.91 -21.74 -10.21
CA SER A 438 -1.93 -20.88 -9.61
C SER A 438 -1.36 -20.14 -8.41
N LEU A 439 -2.06 -19.09 -7.98
CA LEU A 439 -1.75 -18.37 -6.74
C LEU A 439 -2.74 -18.83 -5.66
N PRO A 440 -2.26 -19.29 -4.51
CA PRO A 440 -3.14 -19.57 -3.38
C PRO A 440 -3.65 -18.28 -2.75
N ALA A 441 -4.76 -18.36 -2.06
CA ALA A 441 -5.26 -17.21 -1.30
C ALA A 441 -4.31 -16.86 -0.14
N VAL A 442 -4.17 -15.57 0.14
CA VAL A 442 -3.35 -15.06 1.25
C VAL A 442 -3.74 -15.69 2.58
N SER A 443 -5.04 -15.94 2.76
CA SER A 443 -5.59 -16.58 3.96
C SER A 443 -5.07 -18.01 4.21
N GLU A 444 -4.54 -18.66 3.19
CA GLU A 444 -4.06 -20.05 3.32
C GLU A 444 -2.63 -20.16 3.85
N HIS A 445 -1.86 -19.07 3.79
CA HIS A 445 -0.43 -19.10 4.15
C HIS A 445 -0.07 -17.93 5.07
N SER A 446 0.43 -18.25 6.24
CA SER A 446 0.91 -17.23 7.18
C SER A 446 2.13 -16.50 6.61
N GLY A 447 2.22 -15.22 6.88
CA GLY A 447 3.32 -14.37 6.41
C GLY A 447 3.05 -13.68 5.07
N TYR A 448 2.06 -14.13 4.30
CA TYR A 448 1.75 -13.54 2.98
C TYR A 448 1.13 -12.15 3.08
N ALA A 449 0.44 -11.84 4.17
CA ALA A 449 -0.16 -10.51 4.36
C ALA A 449 0.85 -9.36 4.29
N ASN A 450 2.12 -9.64 4.63
CA ASN A 450 3.19 -8.63 4.65
C ASN A 450 3.97 -8.54 3.32
N VAL A 451 3.54 -9.29 2.29
CA VAL A 451 4.25 -9.27 1.00
C VAL A 451 3.96 -7.96 0.27
N SER A 452 5.00 -7.18 0.02
CA SER A 452 4.93 -5.90 -0.71
C SER A 452 5.42 -6.01 -2.16
N GLY A 453 6.22 -7.04 -2.47
CA GLY A 453 6.68 -7.30 -3.83
C GLY A 453 6.61 -8.79 -4.12
N LEU A 454 5.92 -9.17 -5.19
CA LEU A 454 5.73 -10.58 -5.57
C LEU A 454 6.24 -10.77 -6.99
N PHE A 455 7.33 -11.55 -7.14
CA PHE A 455 8.05 -11.77 -8.41
C PHE A 455 7.87 -13.22 -8.83
N LEU A 456 6.98 -13.44 -9.81
CA LEU A 456 6.52 -14.75 -10.28
C LEU A 456 6.92 -15.00 -11.75
N SER A 457 7.92 -14.29 -12.25
CA SER A 457 8.30 -14.41 -13.65
C SER A 457 8.70 -15.84 -14.01
N ASP A 458 8.44 -16.23 -15.26
CA ASP A 458 8.84 -17.54 -15.82
C ASP A 458 8.27 -18.71 -14.99
N ASN A 459 6.95 -18.72 -14.83
CA ASN A 459 6.17 -19.80 -14.25
C ASN A 459 5.11 -20.27 -15.24
N ASN A 460 4.10 -21.02 -14.77
CA ASN A 460 3.04 -21.58 -15.60
C ASN A 460 1.65 -21.03 -15.24
N LEU A 461 1.60 -19.79 -14.69
CA LEU A 461 0.35 -19.16 -14.29
C LEU A 461 -0.54 -18.87 -15.51
N THR A 462 -1.80 -19.25 -15.45
CA THR A 462 -2.76 -19.00 -16.53
C THR A 462 -3.72 -17.86 -16.22
N THR A 463 -3.97 -17.57 -14.94
CA THR A 463 -4.83 -16.49 -14.47
C THR A 463 -4.28 -15.86 -13.18
N LEU A 464 -4.76 -14.66 -12.84
CA LEU A 464 -4.44 -13.99 -11.58
C LEU A 464 -5.63 -13.92 -10.60
N GLY A 465 -6.76 -14.50 -10.99
CA GLY A 465 -7.95 -14.45 -10.15
C GLY A 465 -8.60 -13.07 -10.12
N SER A 466 -9.26 -12.75 -9.03
CA SER A 466 -10.02 -11.50 -8.83
C SER A 466 -9.20 -10.35 -8.21
N GLY A 467 -8.03 -10.66 -7.67
CA GLY A 467 -7.18 -9.65 -6.99
C GLY A 467 -7.35 -9.60 -5.48
N ASP A 468 -8.52 -9.93 -4.96
CA ASP A 468 -8.80 -9.95 -3.53
C ASP A 468 -8.00 -11.03 -2.77
N GLN A 469 -7.42 -11.97 -3.50
CA GLN A 469 -6.56 -13.02 -2.96
C GLN A 469 -5.10 -12.57 -2.81
N LEU A 470 -4.77 -11.35 -3.27
CA LEU A 470 -3.41 -10.82 -3.18
C LEU A 470 -3.20 -10.09 -1.85
N PRO A 471 -1.94 -9.97 -1.37
CA PRO A 471 -1.66 -9.20 -0.15
C PRO A 471 -2.11 -7.74 -0.27
N GLU A 472 -2.75 -7.21 0.76
CA GLU A 472 -3.26 -5.83 0.79
C GLU A 472 -2.18 -4.77 0.57
N ASN A 473 -0.96 -5.06 1.03
CA ASN A 473 0.17 -4.13 0.96
C ASN A 473 1.03 -4.35 -0.29
N LEU A 474 0.55 -5.10 -1.27
CA LEU A 474 1.32 -5.43 -2.47
C LEU A 474 1.51 -4.19 -3.35
N THR A 475 2.75 -3.77 -3.54
CA THR A 475 3.10 -2.60 -4.34
C THR A 475 3.58 -2.98 -5.74
N HIS A 476 4.05 -4.21 -5.91
CA HIS A 476 4.55 -4.67 -7.22
C HIS A 476 4.27 -6.16 -7.43
N LEU A 477 3.68 -6.47 -8.58
CA LEU A 477 3.41 -7.85 -9.02
C LEU A 477 4.08 -8.07 -10.38
N ASP A 478 5.05 -8.98 -10.41
CA ASP A 478 5.77 -9.35 -11.66
C ASP A 478 5.36 -10.76 -12.07
N VAL A 479 4.59 -10.84 -13.16
CA VAL A 479 4.14 -12.14 -13.72
C VAL A 479 4.61 -12.35 -15.16
N ARG A 480 5.74 -11.75 -15.51
CA ARG A 480 6.33 -11.89 -16.84
C ARG A 480 6.63 -13.34 -17.17
N GLY A 481 6.54 -13.70 -18.45
CA GLY A 481 6.95 -15.03 -18.92
C GLY A 481 6.06 -16.18 -18.43
N ASN A 482 4.78 -15.90 -18.19
CA ASN A 482 3.79 -16.90 -17.78
C ASN A 482 2.88 -17.28 -18.95
N GLN A 483 1.73 -17.89 -18.68
CA GLN A 483 0.76 -18.33 -19.67
C GLN A 483 -0.56 -17.55 -19.58
N ILE A 484 -0.51 -16.32 -19.10
CA ILE A 484 -1.69 -15.47 -18.89
C ILE A 484 -2.18 -14.96 -20.26
N GLN A 485 -3.44 -15.24 -20.59
CA GLN A 485 -4.05 -14.82 -21.85
C GLN A 485 -4.88 -13.56 -21.69
N SER A 486 -5.48 -13.37 -20.51
CA SER A 486 -6.29 -12.17 -20.22
C SER A 486 -6.32 -11.94 -18.71
N LEU A 487 -6.61 -10.69 -18.34
CA LEU A 487 -6.92 -10.32 -16.97
C LEU A 487 -8.44 -10.22 -16.83
N SER A 488 -9.00 -10.78 -15.77
CA SER A 488 -10.43 -10.70 -15.53
C SER A 488 -10.86 -9.25 -15.31
N GLU A 489 -12.11 -8.96 -15.62
CA GLU A 489 -12.68 -7.63 -15.38
C GLU A 489 -12.63 -7.27 -13.90
N GLU A 490 -12.85 -8.26 -13.04
CA GLU A 490 -12.76 -8.14 -11.59
C GLU A 490 -11.35 -7.69 -11.16
N PHE A 491 -10.31 -8.28 -11.76
CA PHE A 491 -8.91 -7.92 -11.47
C PHE A 491 -8.61 -6.48 -11.92
N ILE A 492 -9.13 -6.06 -13.08
CA ILE A 492 -8.95 -4.68 -13.56
C ILE A 492 -9.67 -3.69 -12.62
N LEU A 493 -10.87 -4.03 -12.14
CA LEU A 493 -11.60 -3.22 -11.16
C LEU A 493 -10.82 -3.10 -9.84
N PHE A 494 -10.25 -4.19 -9.38
CA PHE A 494 -9.37 -4.20 -8.19
C PHE A 494 -8.19 -3.24 -8.38
N LEU A 495 -7.56 -3.25 -9.55
CA LEU A 495 -6.45 -2.31 -9.85
C LEU A 495 -6.91 -0.86 -9.86
N GLN A 496 -8.19 -0.59 -10.15
CA GLN A 496 -8.75 0.76 -10.25
C GLN A 496 -9.24 1.32 -8.90
N GLU A 497 -9.22 0.52 -7.84
CA GLU A 497 -9.61 0.98 -6.51
C GLU A 497 -8.77 2.20 -6.09
N PRO A 498 -9.38 3.21 -5.45
CA PRO A 498 -8.66 4.47 -5.14
C PRO A 498 -7.40 4.32 -4.32
N ASN A 499 -7.36 3.33 -3.44
CA ASN A 499 -6.22 3.10 -2.54
C ASN A 499 -5.20 2.11 -3.13
N ASN A 500 -5.50 1.49 -4.26
CA ASN A 500 -4.61 0.52 -4.89
C ASN A 500 -3.53 1.25 -5.70
N THR A 501 -2.28 1.11 -5.31
CA THR A 501 -1.13 1.72 -6.01
C THR A 501 -0.24 0.66 -6.65
N MET A 502 -0.66 -0.60 -6.67
CA MET A 502 0.13 -1.73 -7.17
C MET A 502 0.55 -1.52 -8.63
N THR A 503 1.81 -1.79 -8.93
CA THR A 503 2.35 -1.81 -10.29
C THR A 503 2.45 -3.26 -10.78
N LEU A 504 2.30 -3.46 -12.09
CA LEU A 504 2.21 -4.78 -12.72
C LEU A 504 3.23 -4.89 -13.84
N SER A 505 3.85 -6.07 -13.99
CA SER A 505 4.71 -6.40 -15.12
C SER A 505 4.18 -7.69 -15.79
N LEU A 506 3.85 -7.61 -17.09
CA LEU A 506 3.09 -8.63 -17.83
C LEU A 506 3.77 -9.16 -19.08
N SER A 507 4.89 -8.61 -19.51
CA SER A 507 5.52 -8.99 -20.79
C SER A 507 5.86 -10.48 -20.84
N GLY A 508 5.94 -11.04 -22.04
CA GLY A 508 6.25 -12.47 -22.20
C GLY A 508 5.08 -13.41 -21.94
N ASN A 509 3.87 -12.87 -21.70
CA ASN A 509 2.64 -13.66 -21.62
C ASN A 509 1.94 -13.68 -22.97
N PRO A 510 1.21 -14.77 -23.31
CA PRO A 510 0.46 -14.81 -24.57
C PRO A 510 -0.86 -14.02 -24.47
N ILE A 511 -0.76 -12.74 -24.18
CA ILE A 511 -1.93 -11.88 -23.98
C ILE A 511 -2.78 -11.89 -25.23
N SER A 512 -4.04 -12.26 -25.06
CA SER A 512 -5.04 -12.25 -26.13
C SER A 512 -5.40 -10.80 -26.46
N CYS A 513 -5.25 -10.45 -27.73
CA CYS A 513 -5.61 -9.10 -28.20
C CYS A 513 -7.01 -9.17 -28.85
N GLY A 514 -7.98 -9.49 -28.03
CA GLY A 514 -9.41 -9.57 -28.39
C GLY A 514 -10.26 -8.72 -27.47
N CYS A 515 -11.57 -8.91 -27.57
CA CYS A 515 -12.55 -8.15 -26.77
C CYS A 515 -12.34 -8.29 -25.26
N GLU A 516 -11.81 -9.41 -24.82
CA GLU A 516 -11.53 -9.69 -23.41
C GLU A 516 -10.42 -8.81 -22.82
N SER A 517 -9.60 -8.21 -23.67
CA SER A 517 -8.51 -7.34 -23.22
C SER A 517 -8.83 -5.84 -23.35
N LEU A 518 -10.08 -5.52 -23.66
CA LEU A 518 -10.51 -4.12 -23.84
C LEU A 518 -10.40 -3.32 -22.53
N SER A 519 -10.80 -3.92 -21.41
CA SER A 519 -10.69 -3.30 -20.08
C SER A 519 -9.23 -3.02 -19.72
N LEU A 520 -8.34 -3.97 -20.03
CA LEU A 520 -6.90 -3.79 -19.81
C LEU A 520 -6.35 -2.62 -20.67
N LEU A 521 -6.78 -2.52 -21.93
CA LEU A 521 -6.35 -1.42 -22.81
C LEU A 521 -6.74 -0.06 -22.23
N PHE A 522 -7.98 0.07 -21.77
CA PHE A 522 -8.44 1.31 -21.14
C PHE A 522 -7.69 1.62 -19.85
N PHE A 523 -7.47 0.61 -19.03
CA PHE A 523 -6.70 0.77 -17.77
C PHE A 523 -5.29 1.29 -18.06
N VAL A 524 -4.59 0.67 -19.01
CA VAL A 524 -3.21 1.03 -19.35
C VAL A 524 -3.13 2.45 -19.92
N ARG A 525 -4.11 2.86 -20.71
CA ARG A 525 -4.15 4.20 -21.30
C ARG A 525 -4.37 5.30 -20.26
N THR A 526 -5.21 5.01 -19.25
CA THR A 526 -5.48 5.96 -18.17
C THR A 526 -4.38 5.94 -17.11
N ASN A 527 -3.66 4.80 -16.97
CA ASN A 527 -2.66 4.62 -15.92
C ASN A 527 -1.36 4.02 -16.48
N PRO A 528 -0.67 4.72 -17.39
CA PRO A 528 0.48 4.12 -18.09
C PRO A 528 1.64 3.73 -17.16
N GLN A 529 1.76 4.37 -16.01
CA GLN A 529 2.80 4.08 -15.03
C GLN A 529 2.53 2.81 -14.21
N ARG A 530 1.29 2.29 -14.26
CA ARG A 530 0.89 1.13 -13.45
C ARG A 530 1.31 -0.21 -14.08
N VAL A 531 1.51 -0.25 -15.41
CA VAL A 531 2.04 -1.43 -16.11
C VAL A 531 3.41 -1.06 -16.68
N ARG A 532 4.46 -1.52 -15.97
CA ARG A 532 5.84 -1.07 -16.21
C ARG A 532 6.40 -1.44 -17.58
N ASP A 533 5.99 -2.58 -18.12
CA ASP A 533 6.54 -3.18 -19.35
C ASP A 533 5.52 -3.23 -20.49
N ILE A 534 4.55 -2.31 -20.48
CA ILE A 534 3.46 -2.28 -21.46
C ILE A 534 3.99 -2.18 -22.92
N ALA A 535 5.11 -1.49 -23.09
CA ALA A 535 5.73 -1.32 -24.40
C ALA A 535 6.23 -2.65 -25.00
N ASP A 536 6.50 -3.64 -24.15
CA ASP A 536 7.03 -4.95 -24.57
C ASP A 536 5.94 -5.98 -24.83
N ILE A 537 4.64 -5.63 -24.63
CA ILE A 537 3.51 -6.51 -24.90
C ILE A 537 3.11 -6.33 -26.36
N VAL A 538 3.22 -7.39 -27.16
CA VAL A 538 2.96 -7.37 -28.59
C VAL A 538 1.79 -8.30 -28.92
N CYS A 539 0.81 -7.77 -29.66
CA CYS A 539 -0.30 -8.55 -30.22
C CYS A 539 0.19 -9.40 -31.38
N THR A 540 0.29 -10.70 -31.16
CA THR A 540 0.88 -11.62 -32.14
C THR A 540 0.14 -11.66 -33.47
N LYS A 541 -1.20 -11.57 -33.48
CA LYS A 541 -2.02 -11.59 -34.69
C LYS A 541 -1.86 -10.31 -35.51
N GLN A 542 -1.86 -9.17 -34.83
CA GLN A 542 -1.79 -7.86 -35.47
C GLN A 542 -0.37 -7.34 -35.69
N LYS A 543 0.62 -7.98 -35.07
CA LYS A 543 2.06 -7.60 -35.08
C LYS A 543 2.26 -6.15 -34.66
N LYS A 544 1.49 -5.71 -33.64
CA LYS A 544 1.46 -4.33 -33.17
C LYS A 544 1.59 -4.34 -31.65
N ALA A 545 2.24 -3.34 -31.08
CA ALA A 545 2.33 -3.21 -29.62
C ALA A 545 0.92 -3.01 -29.02
N PHE A 546 0.63 -3.71 -27.93
CA PHE A 546 -0.69 -3.68 -27.27
C PHE A 546 -1.12 -2.24 -26.96
N GLN A 547 -0.21 -1.43 -26.46
CA GLN A 547 -0.46 -0.04 -26.12
C GLN A 547 -0.95 0.80 -27.33
N GLN A 548 -0.55 0.43 -28.54
CA GLN A 548 -0.88 1.13 -29.77
C GLN A 548 -2.16 0.63 -30.43
N MET A 549 -2.78 -0.43 -29.90
CA MET A 549 -4.02 -0.99 -30.43
C MET A 549 -5.19 -0.03 -30.16
N GLU A 550 -6.08 0.08 -31.13
CA GLU A 550 -7.32 0.81 -30.93
C GLU A 550 -8.43 -0.12 -30.44
N ALA A 551 -9.39 0.42 -29.70
CA ALA A 551 -10.48 -0.38 -29.13
C ALA A 551 -11.23 -1.19 -30.18
N PHE A 552 -11.44 -0.60 -31.37
CA PHE A 552 -12.12 -1.29 -32.46
C PHE A 552 -11.26 -2.39 -33.12
N GLU A 553 -9.93 -2.29 -32.99
CA GLU A 553 -9.01 -3.32 -33.48
C GLU A 553 -9.03 -4.56 -32.58
N LEU A 554 -9.16 -4.33 -31.27
CA LEU A 554 -9.29 -5.42 -30.28
C LEU A 554 -10.66 -6.07 -30.35
N CYS A 555 -11.72 -5.25 -30.48
CA CYS A 555 -13.09 -5.73 -30.47
C CYS A 555 -13.85 -5.14 -31.66
N PRO A 556 -13.64 -5.66 -32.86
CA PRO A 556 -14.36 -5.19 -34.07
C PRO A 556 -15.79 -5.71 -34.04
N SER A 557 -16.55 -5.27 -33.07
CA SER A 557 -17.88 -5.80 -32.85
C SER A 557 -18.94 -4.83 -33.34
N TYR A 558 -19.83 -5.34 -34.14
CA TYR A 558 -21.08 -4.66 -34.51
C TYR A 558 -21.91 -4.29 -33.27
N VAL A 559 -21.66 -4.92 -32.13
CA VAL A 559 -22.36 -4.64 -30.85
C VAL A 559 -22.17 -3.19 -30.43
N LEU A 560 -20.94 -2.68 -30.49
CA LEU A 560 -20.68 -1.28 -30.14
C LEU A 560 -21.34 -0.33 -31.12
N LEU A 561 -21.25 -0.65 -32.41
CA LEU A 561 -21.89 0.11 -33.46
C LEU A 561 -23.42 0.04 -33.34
N ILE A 562 -23.98 -1.16 -33.13
CA ILE A 562 -25.42 -1.38 -32.91
C ILE A 562 -25.90 -0.62 -31.67
N SER A 563 -25.17 -0.67 -30.56
CA SER A 563 -25.57 0.03 -29.35
C SER A 563 -25.52 1.55 -29.53
N CYS A 564 -24.56 2.08 -30.30
CA CYS A 564 -24.52 3.50 -30.62
C CYS A 564 -25.70 3.90 -31.52
N VAL A 565 -26.05 3.05 -32.51
CA VAL A 565 -27.20 3.30 -33.40
C VAL A 565 -28.51 3.22 -32.58
N VAL A 566 -28.68 2.20 -31.77
CA VAL A 566 -29.89 2.07 -30.93
C VAL A 566 -29.98 3.23 -29.94
N GLY A 567 -28.88 3.59 -29.30
CA GLY A 567 -28.84 4.74 -28.40
C GLY A 567 -29.19 6.03 -29.11
N GLY A 568 -28.64 6.23 -30.32
CA GLY A 568 -28.97 7.38 -31.17
C GLY A 568 -30.45 7.43 -31.54
N LEU A 569 -31.01 6.28 -31.91
CA LEU A 569 -32.46 6.17 -32.24
C LEU A 569 -33.30 6.51 -30.99
N VAL A 570 -32.97 6.01 -29.84
CA VAL A 570 -33.69 6.31 -28.58
C VAL A 570 -33.66 7.83 -28.30
N ILE A 571 -32.50 8.46 -28.46
CA ILE A 571 -32.35 9.91 -28.25
C ILE A 571 -33.23 10.66 -29.25
N VAL A 572 -33.22 10.26 -30.54
CA VAL A 572 -34.06 10.89 -31.58
C VAL A 572 -35.54 10.74 -31.22
N ILE A 573 -35.98 9.55 -30.82
CA ILE A 573 -37.38 9.32 -30.42
C ILE A 573 -37.73 10.21 -29.21
N CYS A 574 -36.86 10.32 -28.22
CA CYS A 574 -37.10 11.19 -27.06
C CYS A 574 -37.23 12.67 -27.49
N LEU A 575 -36.34 13.13 -28.38
CA LEU A 575 -36.39 14.52 -28.89
C LEU A 575 -37.67 14.77 -29.69
N LEU A 576 -38.07 13.81 -30.53
CA LEU A 576 -39.32 13.90 -31.30
C LEU A 576 -40.53 13.91 -30.39
N THR A 577 -40.51 13.09 -29.29
CA THR A 577 -41.58 13.07 -28.29
C THR A 577 -41.69 14.43 -27.60
N VAL A 578 -40.57 14.98 -27.14
CA VAL A 578 -40.54 16.29 -26.49
C VAL A 578 -41.02 17.35 -27.45
N PHE A 579 -40.55 17.34 -28.70
CA PHE A 579 -40.98 18.26 -29.74
C PHE A 579 -42.49 18.16 -29.96
N TYR A 580 -43.01 16.94 -30.09
CA TYR A 580 -44.46 16.72 -30.25
C TYR A 580 -45.24 17.27 -29.04
N LEU A 581 -44.78 16.98 -27.80
CA LEU A 581 -45.46 17.46 -26.59
C LEU A 581 -45.44 19.00 -26.48
N MET A 582 -44.37 19.64 -26.93
CA MET A 582 -44.25 21.10 -26.91
C MET A 582 -45.10 21.77 -27.96
N PHE A 583 -45.19 21.19 -29.13
CA PHE A 583 -45.83 21.81 -30.29
C PHE A 583 -47.06 21.04 -30.81
N GLN A 584 -47.69 20.23 -29.97
CA GLN A 584 -48.77 19.34 -30.39
C GLN A 584 -49.96 20.11 -31.00
N GLN A 585 -50.31 21.27 -30.47
CA GLN A 585 -51.43 22.08 -30.97
C GLN A 585 -51.10 22.64 -32.34
N GLU A 586 -49.95 23.26 -32.50
CA GLU A 586 -49.50 23.87 -33.73
C GLU A 586 -49.30 22.81 -34.84
N LEU A 587 -48.78 21.65 -34.46
CA LEU A 587 -48.60 20.53 -35.37
C LEU A 587 -49.94 19.99 -35.86
N LYS A 588 -50.94 19.85 -34.99
CA LYS A 588 -52.29 19.43 -35.37
C LYS A 588 -52.94 20.41 -36.33
N ILE A 589 -52.82 21.74 -36.08
CA ILE A 589 -53.33 22.80 -36.96
C ILE A 589 -52.63 22.73 -38.33
N TRP A 590 -51.30 22.56 -38.30
CA TRP A 590 -50.50 22.48 -39.55
C TRP A 590 -50.91 21.25 -40.38
N MET A 591 -51.10 20.09 -39.72
CA MET A 591 -51.52 18.85 -40.39
C MET A 591 -52.91 18.98 -40.97
N TYR A 592 -53.85 19.61 -40.25
CA TYR A 592 -55.21 19.87 -40.70
C TYR A 592 -55.19 20.78 -41.94
N ASN A 593 -54.43 21.85 -41.87
CA ASN A 593 -54.33 22.81 -42.99
C ASN A 593 -53.72 22.18 -44.26
N ASN A 594 -52.87 21.16 -44.14
CA ASN A 594 -52.24 20.49 -45.25
C ASN A 594 -52.94 19.17 -45.64
N ASN A 595 -54.09 18.90 -45.06
CA ASN A 595 -54.92 17.69 -45.34
C ASN A 595 -54.16 16.38 -45.10
N LEU A 596 -53.23 16.39 -44.09
CA LEU A 596 -52.44 15.21 -43.69
C LEU A 596 -53.03 14.54 -42.45
N CYS A 597 -53.21 13.24 -42.51
CA CYS A 597 -53.65 12.43 -41.38
C CYS A 597 -54.94 12.94 -40.72
N LEU A 598 -55.95 13.33 -41.54
CA LEU A 598 -57.23 13.89 -41.09
C LEU A 598 -57.98 12.97 -40.13
N TRP A 599 -57.72 11.65 -40.19
CA TRP A 599 -58.29 10.67 -39.28
C TRP A 599 -57.76 10.78 -37.82
N TRP A 600 -56.64 11.53 -37.66
CA TRP A 600 -55.99 11.70 -36.38
C TRP A 600 -56.28 13.07 -35.73
N VAL A 601 -56.77 14.03 -36.53
CA VAL A 601 -57.04 15.39 -36.05
C VAL A 601 -58.53 15.69 -36.25
N SER A 602 -59.33 15.68 -35.21
CA SER A 602 -60.76 16.05 -35.27
C SER A 602 -60.88 17.56 -34.94
N GLU A 603 -61.82 18.21 -35.59
CA GLU A 603 -62.18 19.62 -35.36
C GLU A 603 -62.59 19.83 -33.91
N GLU A 604 -63.31 18.84 -33.31
CA GLU A 604 -63.70 18.90 -31.90
C GLU A 604 -62.49 18.93 -30.93
N GLU A 605 -61.40 18.32 -31.30
CA GLU A 605 -60.20 18.27 -30.45
C GLU A 605 -59.41 19.58 -30.48
N LEU A 606 -59.44 20.25 -31.62
CA LEU A 606 -58.78 21.57 -31.79
C LEU A 606 -59.50 22.66 -31.00
N ASP A 607 -60.85 22.51 -30.83
CA ASP A 607 -61.72 23.46 -30.19
C ASP A 607 -61.97 23.18 -28.70
N LYS A 608 -61.36 22.13 -28.16
CA LYS A 608 -61.65 21.61 -26.81
C LYS A 608 -61.40 22.62 -25.68
N ASP A 609 -60.43 23.46 -25.84
CA ASP A 609 -60.03 24.42 -24.81
C ASP A 609 -60.66 25.80 -24.96
N LYS A 610 -61.58 25.99 -25.97
CA LYS A 610 -62.16 27.29 -26.24
C LYS A 610 -63.37 27.52 -25.34
N THR A 611 -63.45 28.68 -24.70
CA THR A 611 -64.48 29.05 -23.76
C THR A 611 -65.83 29.34 -24.49
N TYR A 612 -65.75 29.94 -25.66
CA TYR A 612 -66.94 30.34 -26.44
C TYR A 612 -66.99 29.59 -27.77
N ASP A 613 -68.22 29.32 -28.20
CA ASP A 613 -68.43 28.69 -29.51
C ASP A 613 -68.23 29.72 -30.66
N ALA A 614 -68.55 30.99 -30.37
CA ALA A 614 -68.25 32.07 -31.32
C ALA A 614 -68.15 33.42 -30.61
N PHE A 615 -67.27 34.27 -31.13
CA PHE A 615 -67.25 35.69 -30.86
C PHE A 615 -67.99 36.42 -32.00
N ILE A 616 -68.97 37.25 -31.67
CA ILE A 616 -69.74 37.99 -32.63
C ILE A 616 -69.24 39.44 -32.62
N SER A 617 -68.60 39.82 -33.75
CA SER A 617 -68.08 41.15 -33.99
C SER A 617 -69.08 41.93 -34.85
N TYR A 618 -69.58 43.01 -34.28
CA TYR A 618 -70.62 43.83 -34.95
C TYR A 618 -70.44 45.29 -34.59
N SER A 619 -71.06 46.19 -35.42
CA SER A 619 -71.11 47.61 -35.09
C SER A 619 -72.20 47.89 -34.07
N HIS A 620 -71.94 48.73 -33.07
CA HIS A 620 -72.92 49.16 -32.07
C HIS A 620 -74.26 49.64 -32.70
N LYS A 621 -74.18 50.16 -33.86
CA LYS A 621 -75.42 50.61 -34.63
C LYS A 621 -76.28 49.45 -35.11
N ASP A 622 -75.73 48.22 -35.08
CA ASP A 622 -76.46 47.00 -35.49
C ASP A 622 -76.95 46.17 -34.32
N GLU A 623 -76.92 46.74 -33.10
CA GLU A 623 -77.32 46.08 -31.85
C GLU A 623 -78.75 45.54 -31.96
N GLU A 624 -79.69 46.26 -32.64
CA GLU A 624 -81.09 45.80 -32.79
C GLU A 624 -81.14 44.47 -33.57
N LEU A 625 -80.29 44.31 -34.57
CA LEU A 625 -80.19 43.07 -35.35
C LEU A 625 -79.66 41.94 -34.48
N ILE A 626 -78.62 42.20 -33.65
CA ILE A 626 -77.97 41.23 -32.79
C ILE A 626 -78.93 40.79 -31.68
N SER A 627 -79.69 41.74 -31.11
CA SER A 627 -80.65 41.41 -30.00
C SER A 627 -81.75 40.45 -30.50
N LYS A 628 -82.08 40.45 -31.78
CA LYS A 628 -83.06 39.56 -32.42
C LYS A 628 -82.40 38.20 -32.77
N LEU A 629 -81.14 38.17 -33.05
CA LEU A 629 -80.41 36.98 -33.45
C LEU A 629 -79.94 36.12 -32.24
N LEU A 630 -79.53 36.78 -31.17
CA LEU A 630 -78.96 36.15 -29.99
C LEU A 630 -79.89 35.08 -29.36
N PRO A 631 -81.17 35.36 -29.07
CA PRO A 631 -82.02 34.37 -28.46
C PRO A 631 -82.19 33.11 -29.32
N LYS A 632 -82.09 33.23 -30.62
CA LYS A 632 -82.16 32.08 -31.52
C LYS A 632 -80.92 31.22 -31.48
N LEU A 633 -79.77 31.78 -31.22
CA LEU A 633 -78.50 31.06 -31.15
C LEU A 633 -78.16 30.53 -29.75
N GLU A 634 -78.58 31.25 -28.71
CA GLU A 634 -78.30 30.86 -27.31
C GLU A 634 -79.40 30.03 -26.68
N SER A 635 -80.54 29.85 -27.39
CA SER A 635 -81.65 28.99 -26.92
C SER A 635 -81.95 27.91 -27.95
N GLY A 636 -82.19 26.72 -27.53
CA GLY A 636 -82.43 25.56 -28.37
C GLY A 636 -81.88 24.28 -27.80
N PRO A 637 -82.01 23.18 -28.49
CA PRO A 637 -81.49 21.91 -27.98
C PRO A 637 -79.97 21.86 -27.86
N HIS A 638 -79.27 22.71 -28.62
CA HIS A 638 -77.81 22.83 -28.56
C HIS A 638 -77.44 24.33 -28.55
N PRO A 639 -77.56 25.00 -27.37
CA PRO A 639 -77.29 26.45 -27.29
C PRO A 639 -75.82 26.73 -27.47
N PHE A 640 -75.49 27.75 -28.28
CA PHE A 640 -74.11 28.21 -28.48
C PHE A 640 -73.74 29.20 -27.36
N ARG A 641 -72.54 29.06 -26.89
CA ARG A 641 -71.92 30.01 -25.93
C ARG A 641 -71.29 31.13 -26.76
N LEU A 642 -71.95 32.27 -26.80
CA LEU A 642 -71.51 33.39 -27.65
C LEU A 642 -70.85 34.45 -26.78
N CYS A 643 -69.83 35.08 -27.33
CA CYS A 643 -69.17 36.21 -26.70
C CYS A 643 -69.50 37.49 -27.48
N LEU A 644 -69.89 38.55 -26.74
CA LEU A 644 -70.25 39.84 -27.29
C LEU A 644 -69.46 40.93 -26.56
N HIS A 645 -68.92 41.89 -27.27
CA HIS A 645 -68.13 42.95 -26.68
C HIS A 645 -68.91 43.82 -25.66
N ASP A 646 -70.22 44.08 -25.91
CA ASP A 646 -71.04 44.89 -25.02
C ASP A 646 -71.52 44.16 -23.79
N ARG A 647 -71.52 42.81 -23.78
CA ARG A 647 -72.04 41.99 -22.67
C ARG A 647 -70.93 41.35 -21.83
N ASP A 648 -69.91 40.81 -22.53
CA ASP A 648 -68.99 39.86 -21.91
C ASP A 648 -67.58 40.44 -21.61
N TRP A 649 -67.30 41.65 -22.12
CA TRP A 649 -66.00 42.28 -21.90
C TRP A 649 -65.95 43.02 -20.57
N LEU A 650 -64.80 43.03 -19.94
CA LEU A 650 -64.60 43.70 -18.64
C LEU A 650 -64.44 45.19 -18.83
N VAL A 651 -65.25 45.95 -18.11
CA VAL A 651 -65.19 47.40 -18.14
C VAL A 651 -63.90 47.89 -17.51
N GLY A 652 -63.16 48.68 -18.26
CA GLY A 652 -61.90 49.26 -17.82
C GLY A 652 -60.65 48.57 -18.38
N ASP A 653 -60.76 47.39 -18.96
CA ASP A 653 -59.63 46.72 -19.63
C ASP A 653 -59.30 47.31 -20.98
N CYS A 654 -58.09 47.10 -21.42
CA CYS A 654 -57.59 47.55 -22.72
C CYS A 654 -58.32 46.84 -23.87
N ILE A 655 -59.03 47.56 -24.67
CA ILE A 655 -59.87 46.99 -25.79
C ILE A 655 -59.09 46.08 -26.72
N PRO A 656 -57.91 46.50 -27.26
CA PRO A 656 -57.15 45.59 -28.11
C PRO A 656 -56.79 44.26 -27.48
N GLU A 657 -56.47 44.26 -26.18
CA GLU A 657 -56.13 43.02 -25.44
C GLU A 657 -57.34 42.14 -25.27
N GLN A 658 -58.51 42.74 -25.00
CA GLN A 658 -59.77 42.01 -24.89
C GLN A 658 -60.15 41.37 -26.23
N ILE A 659 -59.92 42.08 -27.36
CA ILE A 659 -60.16 41.53 -28.70
C ILE A 659 -59.29 40.26 -28.92
N VAL A 660 -57.98 40.39 -28.66
CA VAL A 660 -57.06 39.26 -28.85
C VAL A 660 -57.50 38.07 -28.01
N ARG A 661 -57.76 38.30 -26.69
CA ARG A 661 -58.19 37.26 -25.75
C ARG A 661 -59.49 36.58 -26.23
N THR A 662 -60.47 37.39 -26.65
CA THR A 662 -61.76 36.87 -27.06
C THR A 662 -61.65 36.03 -28.35
N VAL A 663 -60.85 36.47 -29.30
CA VAL A 663 -60.59 35.73 -30.53
C VAL A 663 -59.92 34.39 -30.17
N ASP A 664 -58.94 34.42 -29.27
CA ASP A 664 -58.26 33.22 -28.85
C ASP A 664 -59.17 32.25 -28.06
N ASP A 665 -60.07 32.78 -27.26
CA ASP A 665 -60.99 31.97 -26.43
C ASP A 665 -62.23 31.47 -27.20
N SER A 666 -62.38 31.83 -28.46
CA SER A 666 -63.56 31.47 -29.28
C SER A 666 -63.19 30.48 -30.36
N LYS A 667 -64.09 29.49 -30.64
CA LYS A 667 -63.92 28.52 -31.72
C LYS A 667 -64.01 29.17 -33.09
N ARG A 668 -64.88 30.17 -33.22
CA ARG A 668 -65.13 30.90 -34.48
C ARG A 668 -65.28 32.38 -34.20
N VAL A 669 -65.03 33.18 -35.19
CA VAL A 669 -65.35 34.59 -35.16
C VAL A 669 -66.44 34.89 -36.24
N ILE A 670 -67.57 35.41 -35.84
CA ILE A 670 -68.65 35.74 -36.73
C ILE A 670 -68.67 37.25 -36.89
N ILE A 671 -68.47 37.70 -38.06
CA ILE A 671 -68.46 39.14 -38.36
C ILE A 671 -69.78 39.52 -39.06
N VAL A 672 -70.50 40.46 -38.44
CA VAL A 672 -71.73 40.99 -39.00
C VAL A 672 -71.35 42.16 -39.91
N LEU A 673 -71.24 41.84 -41.18
CA LEU A 673 -70.74 42.78 -42.19
C LEU A 673 -71.84 43.71 -42.69
N SER A 674 -71.97 44.86 -42.06
CA SER A 674 -72.88 45.94 -42.43
C SER A 674 -72.08 47.15 -42.84
N GLN A 675 -72.78 48.12 -43.44
CA GLN A 675 -72.15 49.42 -43.73
C GLN A 675 -71.65 50.11 -42.51
N HIS A 676 -72.38 50.01 -41.40
CA HIS A 676 -71.95 50.51 -40.05
C HIS A 676 -70.69 49.83 -39.51
N PHE A 677 -70.56 48.53 -39.79
CA PHE A 677 -69.37 47.77 -39.44
C PHE A 677 -68.15 48.29 -40.21
N ILE A 678 -68.30 48.50 -41.51
CA ILE A 678 -67.18 48.95 -42.35
C ILE A 678 -66.74 50.36 -41.96
N ASP A 679 -67.64 51.17 -41.51
CA ASP A 679 -67.37 52.57 -41.08
C ASP A 679 -66.81 52.64 -39.67
N SER A 680 -66.94 51.56 -38.86
CA SER A 680 -66.48 51.48 -37.43
C SER A 680 -65.00 51.25 -37.38
N VAL A 681 -64.27 52.06 -36.62
CA VAL A 681 -62.84 51.89 -36.35
C VAL A 681 -62.60 50.66 -35.55
N TRP A 682 -63.40 50.40 -34.52
CA TRP A 682 -63.26 49.22 -33.62
C TRP A 682 -63.61 47.94 -34.35
N ALA A 683 -64.64 47.89 -35.13
CA ALA A 683 -65.03 46.72 -35.92
C ALA A 683 -63.92 46.35 -36.93
N ARG A 684 -63.29 47.31 -37.52
CA ARG A 684 -62.16 47.06 -38.37
C ARG A 684 -60.93 46.53 -37.65
N MET A 685 -60.75 46.98 -36.41
CA MET A 685 -59.67 46.44 -35.57
C MET A 685 -59.93 44.98 -35.20
N GLU A 686 -61.16 44.65 -34.77
CA GLU A 686 -61.56 43.26 -34.45
C GLU A 686 -61.40 42.36 -35.65
N PHE A 687 -61.78 42.84 -36.85
CA PHE A 687 -61.58 42.09 -38.10
C PHE A 687 -60.09 41.79 -38.33
N ARG A 688 -59.23 42.80 -38.19
CA ARG A 688 -57.78 42.61 -38.41
C ARG A 688 -57.19 41.62 -37.47
N ILE A 689 -57.52 41.67 -36.16
CA ILE A 689 -57.00 40.78 -35.13
C ILE A 689 -57.52 39.35 -35.43
N ALA A 690 -58.80 39.18 -35.74
CA ALA A 690 -59.38 37.90 -36.08
C ALA A 690 -58.74 37.33 -37.36
N TYR A 691 -58.48 38.12 -38.33
CA TYR A 691 -57.84 37.71 -39.58
C TYR A 691 -56.39 37.32 -39.39
N GLN A 692 -55.66 38.07 -38.52
CA GLN A 692 -54.30 37.70 -38.15
C GLN A 692 -54.25 36.37 -37.41
N ALA A 693 -55.21 36.16 -36.51
CA ALA A 693 -55.32 34.91 -35.75
C ALA A 693 -55.57 33.69 -36.66
N THR A 694 -56.27 33.88 -37.78
CA THR A 694 -56.51 32.82 -38.75
C THR A 694 -55.27 32.52 -39.60
N LEU A 695 -54.32 33.46 -39.68
CA LEU A 695 -53.08 33.29 -40.44
C LEU A 695 -51.94 32.65 -39.60
N GLN A 696 -52.06 32.70 -38.29
CA GLN A 696 -51.13 32.06 -37.39
C GLN A 696 -51.57 30.62 -37.06
#